data_8f3aa70941184d4c4ea5b1658d994b06
#
_entry.id   8f3aa70941184d4c4ea5b1658d994b06
#
_cell.length_a   1.000
_cell.length_b   1.000
_cell.length_c   1.000
_cell.angle_alpha   90.00
_cell.angle_beta   90.00
_cell.angle_gamma   90.00
#
_symmetry.space_group_name_H-M   'P 1'
#
loop_
_entity.id
_entity.type
_entity.pdbx_description
1 polymer ?
#
loop_
_entity_poly.entity_id
_entity_poly.type
_entity_poly.pdbx_seq_one_letter_code
_entity_poly.pdbx_strand_id
1 'polypeptide(L)'
;MNSFDKHAKALEFDKVLEKLADFTSCEDARFNALHLKPETDLGLARALLNQTADAHMLLARFGGPSFGGLKNVNNALSRANAGGVLNTRELLDIGGVLRVIRTLSQWRDSNSGVQSVLDPLFSALSPNKYLENAIYNAITSEDEISGNASPALADIRRKIRIQESKVRDQLEKFSRSQTYSKYLQENIITQRNGRYVVPVKSEHRGEIPGLVHDTSSSGATVFIEPMAVVEANNEIRVLQTKEREEIERILAELSAEAGEFAQSIKDSYECALELNLIFAKAQYAYKIKGCPPVLNDKGIINLRAARHPLIDPKKVVPVDIMLGGDFDTLVITGPNTGGKTVSIKTLGLLTMMAMCGLMIPAGDRSEISVFNNILSDIGDEQSIEQSLSTFSAHMTNIISIFNEADEHSLILIDELGAGTDPVEGAALAIAILEALHFKGAKIAATTHYAELKAYALETPRVENGCCEFDISTLRPTYRLLIGVPGKSNALAISERLGLDASVIKRAGELVSSENKAFENVVDRLEETRRRMEDEYERAKQLSENADKERAAAEKLREEISKLREQEADKARSQALRIVEQAKREAYSLLQELDKLKKEQQKTKDAAELARRAKAMVKKGIEAIDSAADPVIGIDDDDGDYVLPRPLKTGDTVIIRDIGKSAKVLSPADKNGNVEVQAGSIKTRVKLANLRLCENAPKKQEKKSTAKLQVESRLNMTPSTRLDLRGMTVDDCLIELDRFIDQGLRTGLNEFTIVHGKGTGALRSAVTRYLKASPYVKTSRLGVYGEGEDGVTIVTLK
;
A
#
# COMPACT_ATOMS: atom_id res chain seq x y z
N MET A 1 -19.98 -3.22 32.88
CA MET A 1 -19.32 -3.10 31.57
C MET A 1 -19.15 -1.62 31.33
N ASN A 2 -17.97 -1.14 31.06
CA ASN A 2 -17.73 0.28 30.80
C ASN A 2 -18.45 0.65 29.49
N SER A 3 -18.91 1.89 29.30
CA SER A 3 -19.62 2.32 28.07
C SER A 3 -18.84 1.95 26.80
N PHE A 4 -17.52 2.22 26.80
CA PHE A 4 -16.63 1.85 25.72
C PHE A 4 -16.68 0.34 25.38
N ASP A 5 -16.58 -0.54 26.36
CA ASP A 5 -16.53 -2.00 26.11
C ASP A 5 -17.79 -2.51 25.43
N LYS A 6 -18.96 -1.89 25.72
CA LYS A 6 -20.25 -2.21 25.08
C LYS A 6 -20.21 -1.89 23.58
N HIS A 7 -19.78 -0.68 23.24
CA HIS A 7 -19.74 -0.22 21.84
C HIS A 7 -18.64 -0.92 21.05
N ALA A 8 -17.47 -1.18 21.66
CA ALA A 8 -16.39 -1.96 21.04
C ALA A 8 -16.84 -3.39 20.70
N LYS A 9 -17.60 -4.05 21.58
CA LYS A 9 -18.15 -5.38 21.35
C LYS A 9 -19.23 -5.39 20.26
N ALA A 10 -20.11 -4.37 20.21
CA ALA A 10 -21.09 -4.23 19.14
C ALA A 10 -20.44 -4.09 17.75
N LEU A 11 -19.28 -3.46 17.68
CA LEU A 11 -18.45 -3.31 16.49
C LEU A 11 -17.52 -4.51 16.25
N GLU A 12 -17.52 -5.54 17.09
CA GLU A 12 -16.68 -6.72 17.00
C GLU A 12 -15.16 -6.41 17.10
N PHE A 13 -14.80 -5.32 17.78
CA PHE A 13 -13.41 -4.93 17.97
C PHE A 13 -12.63 -5.94 18.82
N ASP A 14 -13.28 -6.57 19.78
CA ASP A 14 -12.76 -7.69 20.56
C ASP A 14 -12.23 -8.83 19.68
N LYS A 15 -12.94 -9.19 18.60
CA LYS A 15 -12.50 -10.22 17.64
C LYS A 15 -11.27 -9.78 16.82
N VAL A 16 -11.11 -8.49 16.57
CA VAL A 16 -9.90 -7.95 15.94
C VAL A 16 -8.72 -8.04 16.89
N LEU A 17 -8.93 -7.71 18.18
CA LEU A 17 -7.89 -7.82 19.21
C LEU A 17 -7.48 -9.28 19.45
N GLU A 18 -8.42 -10.23 19.42
CA GLU A 18 -8.09 -11.66 19.46
C GLU A 18 -7.17 -12.07 18.31
N LYS A 19 -7.52 -11.66 17.07
CA LYS A 19 -6.67 -11.92 15.90
C LYS A 19 -5.31 -11.25 15.97
N LEU A 20 -5.21 -10.07 16.57
CA LEU A 20 -3.95 -9.39 16.83
C LEU A 20 -3.11 -10.16 17.86
N ALA A 21 -3.75 -10.61 18.93
CA ALA A 21 -3.12 -11.35 20.02
C ALA A 21 -2.46 -12.67 19.56
N ASP A 22 -2.95 -13.28 18.47
CA ASP A 22 -2.33 -14.46 17.87
C ASP A 22 -0.92 -14.21 17.28
N PHE A 23 -0.54 -12.94 17.06
CA PHE A 23 0.78 -12.56 16.58
C PHE A 23 1.75 -12.17 17.71
N THR A 24 1.30 -12.14 18.95
CA THR A 24 2.16 -11.90 20.11
C THR A 24 2.89 -13.18 20.52
N SER A 25 4.07 -13.03 21.12
CA SER A 25 4.95 -14.16 21.43
C SER A 25 4.99 -14.52 22.92
N CYS A 26 4.32 -13.76 23.80
CA CYS A 26 4.27 -13.99 25.23
C CYS A 26 2.91 -13.58 25.81
N GLU A 27 2.59 -14.08 27.02
CA GLU A 27 1.32 -13.86 27.69
C GLU A 27 1.04 -12.39 27.99
N ASP A 28 2.03 -11.65 28.48
CA ASP A 28 1.88 -10.23 28.81
C ASP A 28 1.62 -9.38 27.57
N ALA A 29 2.32 -9.64 26.45
CA ALA A 29 2.06 -8.96 25.19
C ALA A 29 0.69 -9.34 24.62
N ARG A 30 0.25 -10.61 24.80
CA ARG A 30 -1.11 -11.04 24.47
C ARG A 30 -2.16 -10.30 25.30
N PHE A 31 -1.92 -10.18 26.60
CA PHE A 31 -2.78 -9.41 27.49
C PHE A 31 -2.88 -7.96 27.04
N ASN A 32 -1.75 -7.31 26.74
CA ASN A 32 -1.70 -5.94 26.26
C ASN A 32 -2.46 -5.78 24.92
N ALA A 33 -2.32 -6.73 24.00
CA ALA A 33 -3.05 -6.73 22.73
C ALA A 33 -4.57 -6.81 22.92
N LEU A 34 -5.03 -7.65 23.84
CA LEU A 34 -6.48 -7.83 24.14
C LEU A 34 -7.11 -6.63 24.88
N HIS A 35 -6.28 -5.78 25.52
CA HIS A 35 -6.74 -4.62 26.29
C HIS A 35 -6.40 -3.28 25.63
N LEU A 36 -6.07 -3.28 24.34
CA LEU A 36 -5.86 -2.04 23.58
C LEU A 36 -7.11 -1.18 23.59
N LYS A 37 -6.92 0.13 23.78
CA LYS A 37 -7.98 1.13 23.72
C LYS A 37 -7.61 2.20 22.70
N PRO A 38 -8.61 2.76 21.99
CA PRO A 38 -8.40 3.90 21.10
C PRO A 38 -7.86 5.12 21.85
N GLU A 39 -6.83 5.73 21.28
CA GLU A 39 -6.27 7.00 21.75
C GLU A 39 -7.10 8.16 21.22
N THR A 40 -7.47 9.07 22.12
CA THR A 40 -8.27 10.26 21.75
C THR A 40 -7.41 11.47 21.43
N ASP A 41 -6.12 11.43 21.78
CA ASP A 41 -5.14 12.45 21.36
C ASP A 41 -4.57 12.13 19.98
N LEU A 42 -4.68 13.08 19.05
CA LEU A 42 -4.19 12.93 17.68
C LEU A 42 -2.68 12.69 17.61
N GLY A 43 -1.90 13.35 18.50
CA GLY A 43 -0.45 13.22 18.53
C GLY A 43 -0.02 11.81 18.94
N LEU A 44 -0.64 11.28 19.99
CA LEU A 44 -0.40 9.92 20.48
C LEU A 44 -0.87 8.87 19.47
N ALA A 45 -2.08 9.01 18.92
CA ALA A 45 -2.58 8.09 17.89
C ALA A 45 -1.66 8.03 16.65
N ARG A 46 -1.14 9.19 16.19
CA ARG A 46 -0.15 9.26 15.11
C ARG A 46 1.16 8.59 15.48
N ALA A 47 1.64 8.80 16.71
CA ALA A 47 2.88 8.17 17.17
C ALA A 47 2.76 6.64 17.14
N LEU A 48 1.67 6.09 17.68
CA LEU A 48 1.39 4.65 17.64
C LEU A 48 1.29 4.10 16.20
N LEU A 49 0.63 4.84 15.32
CA LEU A 49 0.50 4.43 13.91
C LEU A 49 1.86 4.46 13.19
N ASN A 50 2.69 5.48 13.44
CA ASN A 50 4.03 5.59 12.89
C ASN A 50 4.94 4.47 13.38
N GLN A 51 4.85 4.08 14.67
CA GLN A 51 5.57 2.92 15.21
C GLN A 51 5.20 1.64 14.46
N THR A 52 3.90 1.42 14.22
CA THR A 52 3.43 0.25 13.46
C THR A 52 3.88 0.31 12.00
N ALA A 53 3.86 1.50 11.37
CA ALA A 53 4.31 1.69 9.98
C ALA A 53 5.81 1.41 9.83
N ASP A 54 6.61 1.87 10.77
CA ASP A 54 8.05 1.60 10.78
C ASP A 54 8.35 0.11 11.02
N ALA A 55 7.67 -0.52 11.97
CA ALA A 55 7.79 -1.97 12.17
C ALA A 55 7.40 -2.75 10.91
N HIS A 56 6.33 -2.33 10.23
CA HIS A 56 5.89 -2.94 8.97
C HIS A 56 6.95 -2.80 7.88
N MET A 57 7.57 -1.64 7.74
CA MET A 57 8.68 -1.40 6.81
C MET A 57 9.92 -2.23 7.16
N LEU A 58 10.29 -2.30 8.46
CA LEU A 58 11.42 -3.09 8.93
C LEU A 58 11.21 -4.58 8.68
N LEU A 59 10.00 -5.10 8.94
CA LEU A 59 9.62 -6.48 8.60
C LEU A 59 9.80 -6.80 7.12
N ALA A 60 9.39 -5.87 6.22
CA ALA A 60 9.52 -6.06 4.78
C ALA A 60 10.97 -6.15 4.32
N ARG A 61 11.87 -5.37 4.95
CA ARG A 61 13.27 -5.25 4.52
C ARG A 61 14.18 -6.31 5.13
N PHE A 62 13.97 -6.64 6.41
CA PHE A 62 14.94 -7.39 7.22
C PHE A 62 14.36 -8.65 7.84
N GLY A 63 13.06 -8.90 7.69
CA GLY A 63 12.36 -9.91 8.48
C GLY A 63 12.12 -9.47 9.92
N GLY A 64 11.36 -10.26 10.67
CA GLY A 64 11.00 -9.93 12.05
C GLY A 64 12.08 -10.34 13.05
N PRO A 65 12.29 -9.56 14.15
CA PRO A 65 13.07 -10.01 15.28
C PRO A 65 12.36 -11.15 16.03
N SER A 66 13.10 -11.96 16.77
CA SER A 66 12.54 -13.05 17.56
C SER A 66 12.27 -12.61 18.99
N PHE A 67 11.04 -12.84 19.47
CA PHE A 67 10.63 -12.60 20.84
C PHE A 67 10.43 -13.91 21.65
N GLY A 68 10.82 -15.05 21.08
CA GLY A 68 10.67 -16.35 21.75
C GLY A 68 11.54 -16.46 23.00
N GLY A 69 10.92 -16.79 24.12
CA GLY A 69 11.56 -16.87 25.44
C GLY A 69 11.28 -15.67 26.35
N LEU A 70 10.50 -14.69 25.91
CA LEU A 70 10.04 -13.59 26.74
C LEU A 70 8.98 -14.11 27.72
N LYS A 71 9.26 -14.02 29.03
CA LYS A 71 8.37 -14.42 30.11
C LYS A 71 8.36 -13.35 31.22
N ASN A 72 7.28 -13.27 31.96
CA ASN A 72 7.20 -12.33 33.07
C ASN A 72 8.13 -12.76 34.22
N VAL A 73 9.18 -11.99 34.45
CA VAL A 73 10.18 -12.22 35.48
C VAL A 73 10.14 -11.17 36.59
N ASN A 74 9.18 -10.24 36.56
CA ASN A 74 9.11 -9.12 37.48
C ASN A 74 9.06 -9.53 38.96
N ASN A 75 8.28 -10.57 39.29
CA ASN A 75 8.16 -11.09 40.66
C ASN A 75 9.45 -11.75 41.12
N ALA A 76 10.10 -12.55 40.27
CA ALA A 76 11.38 -13.19 40.57
C ALA A 76 12.46 -12.13 40.77
N LEU A 77 12.57 -11.14 39.90
CA LEU A 77 13.54 -10.04 40.04
C LEU A 77 13.28 -9.19 41.29
N SER A 78 12.03 -8.95 41.65
CA SER A 78 11.68 -8.22 42.87
C SER A 78 12.13 -8.99 44.11
N ARG A 79 11.97 -10.33 44.14
CA ARG A 79 12.45 -11.18 45.22
C ARG A 79 13.97 -11.22 45.29
N ALA A 80 14.63 -11.37 44.16
CA ALA A 80 16.10 -11.39 44.07
C ALA A 80 16.70 -10.06 44.58
N ASN A 81 16.13 -8.95 44.20
CA ASN A 81 16.52 -7.61 44.67
C ASN A 81 16.33 -7.42 46.17
N ALA A 82 15.36 -8.12 46.79
CA ALA A 82 15.13 -8.15 48.22
C ALA A 82 16.04 -9.18 48.98
N GLY A 83 16.98 -9.82 48.26
CA GLY A 83 17.90 -10.81 48.82
C GLY A 83 17.34 -12.24 48.89
N GLY A 84 16.24 -12.54 48.22
CA GLY A 84 15.64 -13.86 48.10
C GLY A 84 16.37 -14.73 47.08
N VAL A 85 16.49 -16.03 47.36
CA VAL A 85 17.09 -17.01 46.45
C VAL A 85 16.02 -17.48 45.44
N LEU A 86 16.36 -17.48 44.15
CA LEU A 86 15.54 -17.96 43.03
C LEU A 86 15.81 -19.45 42.78
N ASN A 87 14.81 -20.14 42.25
CA ASN A 87 14.97 -21.49 41.80
C ASN A 87 15.54 -21.56 40.37
N THR A 88 15.88 -22.76 39.91
CA THR A 88 16.46 -23.00 38.58
C THR A 88 15.58 -22.51 37.45
N ARG A 89 14.24 -22.73 37.54
CA ARG A 89 13.25 -22.29 36.53
C ARG A 89 13.21 -20.78 36.42
N GLU A 90 13.14 -20.07 37.54
CA GLU A 90 13.10 -18.60 37.57
C GLU A 90 14.38 -17.98 37.00
N LEU A 91 15.53 -18.55 37.30
CA LEU A 91 16.81 -18.11 36.72
C LEU A 91 16.89 -18.39 35.23
N LEU A 92 16.39 -19.55 34.76
CA LEU A 92 16.30 -19.85 33.32
C LEU A 92 15.33 -18.90 32.57
N ASP A 93 14.23 -18.55 33.21
CA ASP A 93 13.28 -17.57 32.62
C ASP A 93 13.94 -16.18 32.52
N ILE A 94 14.72 -15.75 33.54
CA ILE A 94 15.54 -14.52 33.47
C ILE A 94 16.61 -14.65 32.37
N GLY A 95 17.30 -15.77 32.26
CA GLY A 95 18.24 -16.05 31.17
C GLY A 95 17.59 -15.97 29.80
N GLY A 96 16.35 -16.47 29.66
CA GLY A 96 15.54 -16.37 28.47
C GLY A 96 15.25 -14.92 28.07
N VAL A 97 14.84 -14.10 29.05
CA VAL A 97 14.59 -12.65 28.83
C VAL A 97 15.87 -11.93 28.40
N LEU A 98 16.99 -12.17 29.10
CA LEU A 98 18.29 -11.58 28.74
C LEU A 98 18.74 -11.95 27.32
N ARG A 99 18.50 -13.20 26.91
CA ARG A 99 18.77 -13.66 25.55
C ARG A 99 17.92 -12.90 24.53
N VAL A 100 16.62 -12.71 24.79
CA VAL A 100 15.73 -11.94 23.90
C VAL A 100 16.21 -10.50 23.81
N ILE A 101 16.49 -9.84 24.94
CA ILE A 101 17.00 -8.46 24.96
C ILE A 101 18.27 -8.34 24.09
N ARG A 102 19.22 -9.24 24.25
CA ARG A 102 20.46 -9.26 23.46
C ARG A 102 20.20 -9.50 21.97
N THR A 103 19.31 -10.43 21.63
CA THR A 103 18.99 -10.73 20.23
C THR A 103 18.25 -9.59 19.54
N LEU A 104 17.37 -8.89 20.25
CA LEU A 104 16.67 -7.68 19.74
C LEU A 104 17.67 -6.55 19.48
N SER A 105 18.57 -6.27 20.44
CA SER A 105 19.63 -5.26 20.26
C SER A 105 20.51 -5.59 19.05
N GLN A 106 21.01 -6.83 18.96
CA GLN A 106 21.85 -7.27 17.83
C GLN A 106 21.11 -7.24 16.50
N TRP A 107 19.82 -7.60 16.48
CA TRP A 107 19.01 -7.51 15.27
C TRP A 107 18.92 -6.07 14.79
N ARG A 108 18.71 -5.10 15.71
CA ARG A 108 18.63 -3.68 15.33
C ARG A 108 19.98 -3.15 14.86
N ASP A 109 21.07 -3.47 15.56
CA ASP A 109 22.44 -3.06 15.19
C ASP A 109 22.83 -3.55 13.80
N SER A 110 22.49 -4.81 13.49
CA SER A 110 22.74 -5.40 12.16
C SER A 110 21.92 -4.73 11.04
N ASN A 111 20.85 -4.04 11.37
CA ASN A 111 19.91 -3.41 10.45
C ASN A 111 19.83 -1.88 10.64
N SER A 112 20.90 -1.25 11.12
CA SER A 112 20.98 0.18 11.46
C SER A 112 20.96 1.13 10.25
N GLY A 113 21.02 0.63 9.01
CA GLY A 113 21.03 1.43 7.78
C GLY A 113 19.75 2.22 7.48
N VAL A 114 18.70 2.07 8.30
CA VAL A 114 17.41 2.77 8.18
C VAL A 114 17.05 3.37 9.52
N GLN A 115 16.81 4.68 9.57
CA GLN A 115 16.29 5.34 10.76
C GLN A 115 14.82 4.93 11.01
N SER A 116 14.45 4.74 12.28
CA SER A 116 13.11 4.36 12.69
C SER A 116 12.70 5.07 13.97
N VAL A 117 11.40 5.37 14.08
CA VAL A 117 10.82 5.87 15.34
C VAL A 117 10.91 4.85 16.48
N LEU A 118 11.27 3.59 16.19
CA LEU A 118 11.49 2.53 17.17
C LEU A 118 12.90 2.54 17.76
N ASP A 119 13.84 3.31 17.22
CA ASP A 119 15.22 3.36 17.68
C ASP A 119 15.38 3.68 19.19
N PRO A 120 14.59 4.58 19.78
CA PRO A 120 14.62 4.82 21.22
C PRO A 120 14.30 3.58 22.04
N LEU A 121 13.30 2.76 21.64
CA LEU A 121 12.94 1.52 22.33
C LEU A 121 14.04 0.46 22.23
N PHE A 122 14.68 0.31 21.07
CA PHE A 122 15.81 -0.58 20.90
C PHE A 122 17.04 -0.12 21.68
N SER A 123 17.28 1.18 21.77
CA SER A 123 18.40 1.77 22.51
C SER A 123 18.23 1.67 24.03
N ALA A 124 16.99 1.58 24.52
CA ALA A 124 16.69 1.37 25.93
C ALA A 124 16.94 -0.07 26.40
N LEU A 125 17.09 -1.02 25.47
CA LEU A 125 17.46 -2.39 25.80
C LEU A 125 18.88 -2.46 26.33
N SER A 126 19.07 -3.06 27.52
CA SER A 126 20.35 -3.21 28.19
C SER A 126 20.78 -4.69 28.24
N PRO A 127 21.50 -5.21 27.21
CA PRO A 127 21.93 -6.59 27.18
C PRO A 127 22.94 -6.88 28.26
N ASN A 128 22.73 -7.93 29.09
CA ASN A 128 23.70 -8.43 30.07
C ASN A 128 24.14 -9.87 29.70
N LYS A 129 25.10 -9.95 28.77
CA LYS A 129 25.63 -11.24 28.30
C LYS A 129 26.39 -12.00 29.40
N TYR A 130 26.96 -11.29 30.38
CA TYR A 130 27.67 -11.91 31.46
C TYR A 130 26.69 -12.75 32.31
N LEU A 131 25.64 -12.16 32.82
CA LEU A 131 24.62 -12.84 33.62
C LEU A 131 23.88 -13.92 32.79
N GLU A 132 23.54 -13.65 31.52
CA GLU A 132 22.98 -14.67 30.63
C GLU A 132 23.86 -15.92 30.55
N ASN A 133 25.16 -15.74 30.32
CA ASN A 133 26.10 -16.86 30.23
C ASN A 133 26.30 -17.55 31.60
N ALA A 134 26.34 -16.80 32.69
CA ALA A 134 26.49 -17.37 34.05
C ALA A 134 25.31 -18.32 34.34
N ILE A 135 24.07 -17.90 34.03
CA ILE A 135 22.89 -18.72 34.24
C ILE A 135 22.93 -20.00 33.37
N TYR A 136 23.19 -19.89 32.07
CA TYR A 136 23.16 -21.05 31.17
C TYR A 136 24.38 -22.00 31.36
N ASN A 137 25.51 -21.50 31.86
CA ASN A 137 26.62 -22.35 32.19
C ASN A 137 26.38 -23.13 33.50
N ALA A 138 25.66 -22.53 34.45
CA ALA A 138 25.36 -23.16 35.73
C ALA A 138 24.13 -24.07 35.68
N ILE A 139 23.08 -23.73 34.88
CA ILE A 139 21.81 -24.45 34.86
C ILE A 139 21.57 -25.05 33.48
N THR A 140 21.51 -26.39 33.40
CA THR A 140 21.31 -27.13 32.15
C THR A 140 19.81 -27.30 31.85
N SER A 141 19.01 -27.58 32.88
CA SER A 141 17.53 -27.70 32.79
C SER A 141 16.90 -27.30 34.13
N GLU A 142 15.54 -27.28 34.18
CA GLU A 142 14.80 -26.94 35.42
C GLU A 142 15.23 -27.83 36.60
N ASP A 143 15.57 -29.10 36.36
CA ASP A 143 15.91 -30.11 37.38
C ASP A 143 17.41 -30.35 37.52
N GLU A 144 18.26 -29.73 36.71
CA GLU A 144 19.68 -30.06 36.64
C GLU A 144 20.61 -28.87 36.65
N ILE A 145 21.47 -28.82 37.65
CA ILE A 145 22.62 -27.91 37.73
C ILE A 145 23.82 -28.60 37.04
N SER A 146 24.48 -27.86 36.16
CA SER A 146 25.68 -28.30 35.43
C SER A 146 26.79 -28.76 36.40
N GLY A 147 27.44 -29.86 36.05
CA GLY A 147 28.62 -30.29 36.85
C GLY A 147 29.76 -29.27 36.81
N ASN A 148 29.78 -28.38 35.84
CA ASN A 148 30.80 -27.34 35.69
C ASN A 148 30.35 -25.98 36.25
N ALA A 149 29.21 -25.92 36.94
CA ALA A 149 28.70 -24.69 37.54
C ALA A 149 29.67 -24.07 38.55
N SER A 150 30.41 -24.93 39.32
CA SER A 150 31.54 -24.50 40.10
C SER A 150 32.60 -25.61 40.17
N PRO A 151 33.88 -25.26 40.39
CA PRO A 151 34.93 -26.24 40.62
C PRO A 151 34.66 -27.13 41.81
N ALA A 152 34.05 -26.59 42.89
CA ALA A 152 33.67 -27.31 44.09
C ALA A 152 32.62 -28.38 43.82
N LEU A 153 31.54 -28.04 43.03
CA LEU A 153 30.49 -28.98 42.64
C LEU A 153 31.05 -30.12 41.79
N ALA A 154 31.95 -29.80 40.85
CA ALA A 154 32.62 -30.79 40.01
C ALA A 154 33.43 -31.79 40.84
N ASP A 155 34.16 -31.30 41.87
CA ASP A 155 34.95 -32.16 42.76
C ASP A 155 34.06 -33.04 43.66
N ILE A 156 32.99 -32.45 44.21
CA ILE A 156 32.02 -33.20 45.03
C ILE A 156 31.38 -34.33 44.21
N ARG A 157 30.88 -34.05 43.02
CA ARG A 157 30.26 -35.05 42.14
C ARG A 157 31.27 -36.12 41.70
N ARG A 158 32.52 -35.74 41.46
CA ARG A 158 33.60 -36.69 41.20
C ARG A 158 33.82 -37.63 42.38
N LYS A 159 33.88 -37.10 43.64
CA LYS A 159 34.04 -37.88 44.84
C LYS A 159 32.85 -38.83 45.06
N ILE A 160 31.64 -38.36 44.86
CA ILE A 160 30.43 -39.22 44.93
C ILE A 160 30.57 -40.40 43.98
N ARG A 161 30.90 -40.18 42.68
CA ARG A 161 31.10 -41.24 41.69
C ARG A 161 32.18 -42.24 42.08
N ILE A 162 33.28 -41.78 42.67
CA ILE A 162 34.35 -42.65 43.15
C ILE A 162 33.83 -43.51 44.29
N GLN A 163 33.09 -42.96 45.27
CA GLN A 163 32.58 -43.76 46.39
C GLN A 163 31.46 -44.71 45.92
N GLU A 164 30.59 -44.31 44.99
CA GLU A 164 29.59 -45.20 44.38
C GLU A 164 30.21 -46.38 43.67
N SER A 165 31.31 -46.16 42.92
CA SER A 165 32.07 -47.24 42.27
C SER A 165 32.65 -48.20 43.31
N LYS A 166 33.26 -47.67 44.41
CA LYS A 166 33.75 -48.50 45.48
C LYS A 166 32.71 -49.38 46.18
N VAL A 167 31.53 -48.77 46.42
CA VAL A 167 30.39 -49.49 46.99
C VAL A 167 29.88 -50.57 46.03
N ARG A 168 29.77 -50.29 44.75
CA ARG A 168 29.37 -51.28 43.71
C ARG A 168 30.37 -52.43 43.64
N ASP A 169 31.68 -52.13 43.59
CA ASP A 169 32.73 -53.15 43.52
C ASP A 169 32.74 -54.06 44.78
N GLN A 170 32.48 -53.48 45.93
CA GLN A 170 32.41 -54.27 47.20
C GLN A 170 31.11 -55.10 47.22
N LEU A 171 29.96 -54.57 46.87
CA LEU A 171 28.73 -55.30 46.86
C LEU A 171 28.67 -56.39 45.76
N GLU A 172 29.29 -56.16 44.60
CA GLU A 172 29.47 -57.22 43.59
C GLU A 172 30.32 -58.35 44.08
N LYS A 173 31.48 -58.08 44.78
CA LYS A 173 32.30 -59.08 45.39
C LYS A 173 31.53 -59.83 46.49
N PHE A 174 30.67 -59.10 47.23
CA PHE A 174 29.83 -59.68 48.25
C PHE A 174 28.77 -60.57 47.69
N SER A 175 28.06 -60.17 46.65
CA SER A 175 26.98 -60.92 45.97
C SER A 175 27.45 -62.17 45.23
N ARG A 176 28.71 -62.13 44.75
CA ARG A 176 29.36 -63.30 44.10
C ARG A 176 30.06 -64.22 45.09
N SER A 177 30.12 -63.88 46.32
CA SER A 177 30.76 -64.76 47.37
C SER A 177 29.93 -66.01 47.57
N GLN A 178 30.61 -67.17 47.53
CA GLN A 178 29.96 -68.45 47.82
C GLN A 178 29.36 -68.52 49.21
N THR A 179 29.89 -67.71 50.14
CA THR A 179 29.37 -67.64 51.50
C THR A 179 28.07 -66.93 51.63
N TYR A 180 27.90 -65.80 50.95
CA TYR A 180 26.79 -64.89 51.15
C TYR A 180 25.69 -64.95 50.03
N SER A 181 26.05 -65.44 48.83
CA SER A 181 25.11 -65.46 47.68
C SER A 181 23.84 -66.31 47.92
N LYS A 182 23.97 -67.39 48.73
CA LYS A 182 22.82 -68.26 49.09
C LYS A 182 21.78 -67.58 49.97
N TYR A 183 22.19 -66.55 50.75
CA TYR A 183 21.30 -65.79 51.62
C TYR A 183 20.58 -64.67 50.95
N LEU A 184 21.05 -64.22 49.76
CA LEU A 184 20.39 -63.16 49.00
C LEU A 184 19.07 -63.70 48.38
N GLN A 185 18.05 -62.80 48.35
CA GLN A 185 16.82 -63.01 47.61
C GLN A 185 17.03 -63.00 46.11
N GLU A 186 17.82 -62.00 45.68
CA GLU A 186 18.25 -61.77 44.31
C GLU A 186 19.68 -61.20 44.29
N ASN A 187 20.44 -61.52 43.23
CA ASN A 187 21.84 -61.05 43.09
C ASN A 187 21.85 -59.67 42.47
N ILE A 188 21.14 -58.71 43.05
CA ILE A 188 21.07 -57.33 42.61
C ILE A 188 21.55 -56.37 43.71
N ILE A 189 22.09 -55.22 43.27
CA ILE A 189 22.39 -54.09 44.15
C ILE A 189 21.24 -53.08 43.96
N THR A 190 20.63 -52.67 45.05
CA THR A 190 19.53 -51.68 45.02
C THR A 190 19.81 -50.54 46.00
N GLN A 191 19.04 -49.46 45.87
CA GLN A 191 19.07 -48.38 46.87
C GLN A 191 17.79 -48.34 47.70
N ARG A 192 17.91 -48.14 48.98
CA ARG A 192 16.85 -47.86 49.92
C ARG A 192 17.25 -46.69 50.83
N ASN A 193 16.37 -45.68 50.92
CA ASN A 193 16.61 -44.47 51.71
C ASN A 193 17.97 -43.80 51.37
N GLY A 194 18.37 -43.83 50.07
CA GLY A 194 19.60 -43.23 49.56
C GLY A 194 20.87 -44.02 49.91
N ARG A 195 20.75 -45.27 50.29
CA ARG A 195 21.87 -46.20 50.61
C ARG A 195 21.87 -47.39 49.69
N TYR A 196 23.05 -47.83 49.30
CA TYR A 196 23.23 -49.05 48.54
C TYR A 196 23.10 -50.25 49.45
N VAL A 197 22.21 -51.16 49.15
CA VAL A 197 21.83 -52.33 49.99
C VAL A 197 21.72 -53.59 49.12
N VAL A 198 21.74 -54.73 49.76
CA VAL A 198 21.45 -56.04 49.13
C VAL A 198 20.12 -56.61 49.68
N PRO A 199 19.31 -57.23 48.84
CA PRO A 199 18.07 -57.88 49.24
C PRO A 199 18.39 -59.28 49.86
N VAL A 200 18.06 -59.51 51.12
CA VAL A 200 18.35 -60.71 51.89
C VAL A 200 17.04 -61.41 52.22
N LYS A 201 16.98 -62.76 52.18
CA LYS A 201 15.84 -63.55 52.65
C LYS A 201 15.61 -63.24 54.14
N SER A 202 14.41 -63.01 54.53
CA SER A 202 14.08 -62.65 55.91
C SER A 202 14.55 -63.64 56.97
N GLU A 203 14.57 -64.94 56.59
CA GLU A 203 14.99 -66.08 57.39
C GLU A 203 16.54 -66.08 57.68
N HIS A 204 17.25 -65.38 56.79
CA HIS A 204 18.71 -65.29 56.85
C HIS A 204 19.25 -63.94 57.31
N ARG A 205 18.39 -63.09 57.93
CA ARG A 205 18.70 -61.73 58.32
C ARG A 205 19.96 -61.66 59.24
N GLY A 206 20.17 -62.69 60.08
CA GLY A 206 21.30 -62.76 61.04
C GLY A 206 22.63 -63.20 60.42
N GLU A 207 22.64 -63.77 59.23
CA GLU A 207 23.82 -64.35 58.59
C GLU A 207 24.67 -63.31 57.85
N ILE A 208 24.08 -62.11 57.57
CA ILE A 208 24.82 -61.05 56.92
C ILE A 208 25.05 -59.92 57.94
N PRO A 209 26.30 -59.66 58.29
CA PRO A 209 26.64 -58.55 59.20
C PRO A 209 26.38 -57.22 58.49
N GLY A 210 25.42 -56.49 59.00
CA GLY A 210 25.04 -55.23 58.36
C GLY A 210 23.85 -54.54 59.03
N LEU A 211 23.49 -53.33 58.51
CA LEU A 211 22.38 -52.53 58.99
C LEU A 211 21.10 -52.76 58.13
N VAL A 212 19.96 -52.95 58.76
CA VAL A 212 18.68 -53.10 58.08
C VAL A 212 18.14 -51.72 57.82
N HIS A 213 17.81 -51.44 56.55
CA HIS A 213 17.27 -50.16 56.15
C HIS A 213 15.81 -50.21 55.74
N ASP A 214 15.36 -51.34 55.24
CA ASP A 214 13.97 -51.53 54.79
C ASP A 214 13.56 -52.99 54.80
N THR A 215 12.26 -53.30 54.76
CA THR A 215 11.72 -54.62 54.61
C THR A 215 10.64 -54.58 53.54
N SER A 216 10.59 -55.58 52.67
CA SER A 216 9.54 -55.67 51.63
C SER A 216 8.15 -55.69 52.26
N SER A 217 7.14 -55.23 51.53
CA SER A 217 5.73 -55.23 51.98
C SER A 217 5.15 -56.61 52.34
N SER A 218 5.72 -57.70 51.79
CA SER A 218 5.40 -59.06 52.13
C SER A 218 6.18 -59.59 53.36
N GLY A 219 7.16 -58.89 53.90
CA GLY A 219 8.04 -59.32 54.95
C GLY A 219 9.09 -60.36 54.53
N ALA A 220 9.06 -60.85 53.31
CA ALA A 220 9.94 -61.93 52.84
C ALA A 220 11.37 -61.50 52.49
N THR A 221 11.61 -60.24 52.27
CA THR A 221 12.94 -59.66 51.91
C THR A 221 13.27 -58.55 52.85
N VAL A 222 14.52 -58.56 53.37
CA VAL A 222 15.07 -57.52 54.20
C VAL A 222 16.20 -56.85 53.42
N PHE A 223 16.21 -55.54 53.34
CA PHE A 223 17.26 -54.79 52.66
C PHE A 223 18.36 -54.43 53.65
N ILE A 224 19.51 -55.08 53.49
CA ILE A 224 20.65 -54.95 54.44
C ILE A 224 21.77 -54.19 53.74
N GLU A 225 22.34 -53.20 54.47
CA GLU A 225 23.58 -52.54 54.13
C GLU A 225 24.73 -53.33 54.82
N PRO A 226 25.55 -54.05 54.01
CA PRO A 226 26.64 -54.80 54.58
C PRO A 226 27.65 -53.88 55.29
N MET A 227 28.27 -54.32 56.39
CA MET A 227 29.26 -53.48 57.16
C MET A 227 30.39 -52.98 56.29
N ALA A 228 30.82 -53.77 55.29
CA ALA A 228 31.84 -53.39 54.31
C ALA A 228 31.56 -52.07 53.52
N VAL A 229 30.31 -51.67 53.36
CA VAL A 229 29.92 -50.49 52.55
C VAL A 229 29.32 -49.36 53.38
N VAL A 230 29.14 -49.58 54.72
CA VAL A 230 28.55 -48.58 55.60
C VAL A 230 29.32 -47.24 55.64
N GLU A 231 30.63 -47.28 55.70
CA GLU A 231 31.47 -46.10 55.72
C GLU A 231 31.35 -45.33 54.34
N ALA A 232 31.47 -46.07 53.25
CA ALA A 232 31.34 -45.47 51.92
C ALA A 232 29.95 -44.89 51.67
N ASN A 233 28.84 -45.55 52.08
CA ASN A 233 27.48 -45.01 52.04
C ASN A 233 27.29 -43.75 52.92
N ASN A 234 27.95 -43.73 54.11
CA ASN A 234 27.92 -42.54 54.94
C ASN A 234 28.68 -41.37 54.30
N GLU A 235 29.80 -41.64 53.64
CA GLU A 235 30.57 -40.63 52.87
C GLU A 235 29.77 -40.11 51.70
N ILE A 236 29.07 -40.97 50.94
CA ILE A 236 28.17 -40.54 49.86
C ILE A 236 27.11 -39.58 50.42
N ARG A 237 26.50 -39.89 51.55
CA ARG A 237 25.45 -39.03 52.12
C ARG A 237 26.00 -37.68 52.60
N VAL A 238 27.18 -37.66 53.16
CA VAL A 238 27.87 -36.40 53.56
C VAL A 238 28.17 -35.58 52.29
N LEU A 239 28.65 -36.23 51.19
CA LEU A 239 28.94 -35.56 49.94
C LEU A 239 27.67 -35.05 49.26
N GLN A 240 26.56 -35.80 49.32
CA GLN A 240 25.24 -35.35 48.82
C GLN A 240 24.69 -34.15 49.60
N THR A 241 24.96 -34.05 50.90
CA THR A 241 24.62 -32.86 51.69
C THR A 241 25.45 -31.66 51.20
N LYS A 242 26.76 -31.84 51.06
CA LYS A 242 27.65 -30.80 50.52
C LYS A 242 27.29 -30.41 49.11
N GLU A 243 26.83 -31.34 48.28
CA GLU A 243 26.33 -31.05 46.94
C GLU A 243 25.13 -30.11 46.97
N ARG A 244 24.15 -30.37 47.86
CA ARG A 244 22.99 -29.51 48.04
C ARG A 244 23.39 -28.11 48.56
N GLU A 245 24.24 -28.04 49.55
CA GLU A 245 24.75 -26.77 50.08
C GLU A 245 25.48 -25.94 49.00
N GLU A 246 26.25 -26.60 48.14
CA GLU A 246 26.96 -25.93 47.05
C GLU A 246 26.00 -25.49 45.96
N ILE A 247 24.97 -26.27 45.63
CA ILE A 247 23.90 -25.89 44.70
C ILE A 247 23.14 -24.66 45.24
N GLU A 248 22.76 -24.65 46.52
CA GLU A 248 22.12 -23.51 47.15
C GLU A 248 23.00 -22.26 47.11
N ARG A 249 24.31 -22.40 47.30
CA ARG A 249 25.26 -21.31 47.18
C ARG A 249 25.32 -20.74 45.77
N ILE A 250 25.38 -21.61 44.74
CA ILE A 250 25.39 -21.20 43.33
C ILE A 250 24.10 -20.47 42.97
N LEU A 251 22.94 -20.99 43.38
CA LEU A 251 21.66 -20.34 43.14
C LEU A 251 21.56 -18.98 43.87
N ALA A 252 22.10 -18.89 45.09
CA ALA A 252 22.13 -17.64 45.84
C ALA A 252 23.02 -16.58 45.17
N GLU A 253 24.20 -16.97 44.66
CA GLU A 253 25.08 -16.05 43.91
C GLU A 253 24.42 -15.54 42.62
N LEU A 254 23.85 -16.44 41.80
CA LEU A 254 23.13 -16.05 40.57
C LEU A 254 21.91 -15.17 40.87
N SER A 255 21.21 -15.46 41.99
CA SER A 255 20.06 -14.66 42.42
C SER A 255 20.50 -13.25 42.85
N ALA A 256 21.62 -13.13 43.60
CA ALA A 256 22.17 -11.84 43.99
C ALA A 256 22.57 -10.99 42.77
N GLU A 257 23.27 -11.61 41.80
CA GLU A 257 23.59 -10.92 40.52
C GLU A 257 22.35 -10.51 39.77
N ALA A 258 21.34 -11.38 39.64
CA ALA A 258 20.05 -11.03 39.00
C ALA A 258 19.35 -9.89 39.76
N GLY A 259 19.46 -9.85 41.09
CA GLY A 259 18.93 -8.78 41.93
C GLY A 259 19.63 -7.44 41.74
N GLU A 260 20.97 -7.43 41.56
CA GLU A 260 21.72 -6.21 41.25
C GLU A 260 21.27 -5.54 39.94
N PHE A 261 20.96 -6.35 38.91
CA PHE A 261 20.49 -5.86 37.60
C PHE A 261 18.96 -5.82 37.47
N ALA A 262 18.19 -6.07 38.53
CA ALA A 262 16.74 -6.24 38.48
C ALA A 262 16.01 -5.10 37.78
N GLN A 263 16.36 -3.83 38.07
CA GLN A 263 15.70 -2.68 37.48
C GLN A 263 15.99 -2.59 35.98
N SER A 264 17.24 -2.72 35.57
CA SER A 264 17.65 -2.69 34.16
C SER A 264 16.98 -3.80 33.32
N ILE A 265 16.84 -5.01 33.93
CA ILE A 265 16.18 -6.14 33.27
C ILE A 265 14.66 -5.85 33.12
N LYS A 266 14.03 -5.28 34.18
CA LYS A 266 12.59 -4.89 34.11
C LYS A 266 12.33 -3.84 33.06
N ASP A 267 13.12 -2.77 32.99
CA ASP A 267 12.97 -1.70 32.04
C ASP A 267 13.16 -2.24 30.60
N SER A 268 14.16 -3.09 30.39
CA SER A 268 14.38 -3.76 29.10
C SER A 268 13.26 -4.73 28.75
N TYR A 269 12.67 -5.41 29.73
CA TYR A 269 11.53 -6.30 29.54
C TYR A 269 10.30 -5.53 29.07
N GLU A 270 9.97 -4.38 29.69
CA GLU A 270 8.86 -3.52 29.27
C GLU A 270 9.08 -3.00 27.84
N CYS A 271 10.29 -2.54 27.49
CA CYS A 271 10.62 -2.16 26.12
C CYS A 271 10.46 -3.33 25.13
N ALA A 272 10.86 -4.54 25.52
CA ALA A 272 10.71 -5.74 24.68
C ALA A 272 9.24 -6.15 24.51
N LEU A 273 8.40 -5.96 25.54
CA LEU A 273 6.94 -6.15 25.44
C LEU A 273 6.30 -5.16 24.49
N GLU A 274 6.65 -3.88 24.58
CA GLU A 274 6.15 -2.84 23.68
C GLU A 274 6.56 -3.14 22.24
N LEU A 275 7.83 -3.47 21.99
CA LEU A 275 8.30 -3.90 20.67
C LEU A 275 7.54 -5.14 20.17
N ASN A 276 7.29 -6.13 21.02
CA ASN A 276 6.52 -7.32 20.65
C ASN A 276 5.12 -6.94 20.17
N LEU A 277 4.43 -6.06 20.88
CA LEU A 277 3.09 -5.57 20.49
C LEU A 277 3.13 -4.78 19.19
N ILE A 278 4.11 -3.89 18.99
CA ILE A 278 4.26 -3.10 17.76
C ILE A 278 4.53 -4.02 16.57
N PHE A 279 5.41 -5.00 16.70
CA PHE A 279 5.67 -5.97 15.64
C PHE A 279 4.48 -6.91 15.39
N ALA A 280 3.69 -7.24 16.42
CA ALA A 280 2.43 -7.97 16.25
C ALA A 280 1.41 -7.17 15.44
N LYS A 281 1.25 -5.85 15.71
CA LYS A 281 0.41 -4.96 14.90
C LYS A 281 0.87 -4.93 13.43
N ALA A 282 2.17 -4.85 13.20
CA ALA A 282 2.73 -4.85 11.86
C ALA A 282 2.53 -6.19 11.12
N GLN A 283 2.67 -7.33 11.80
CA GLN A 283 2.38 -8.65 11.22
C GLN A 283 0.88 -8.82 10.90
N TYR A 284 0.03 -8.34 11.79
CA TYR A 284 -1.41 -8.33 11.55
C TYR A 284 -1.76 -7.47 10.32
N ALA A 285 -1.10 -6.30 10.16
CA ALA A 285 -1.27 -5.46 8.98
C ALA A 285 -0.93 -6.21 7.67
N TYR A 286 0.12 -7.01 7.63
CA TYR A 286 0.40 -7.88 6.47
C TYR A 286 -0.74 -8.85 6.18
N LYS A 287 -1.30 -9.49 7.21
CA LYS A 287 -2.40 -10.46 7.05
C LYS A 287 -3.64 -9.84 6.44
N ILE A 288 -4.00 -8.62 6.87
CA ILE A 288 -5.20 -7.92 6.40
C ILE A 288 -4.94 -7.00 5.20
N LYS A 289 -3.70 -6.93 4.69
CA LYS A 289 -3.23 -5.96 3.68
C LYS A 289 -3.53 -4.52 4.10
N GLY A 290 -3.21 -4.21 5.35
CA GLY A 290 -3.44 -2.90 5.95
C GLY A 290 -2.49 -1.84 5.41
N CYS A 291 -3.00 -0.63 5.26
CA CYS A 291 -2.25 0.59 4.96
C CYS A 291 -2.40 1.59 6.11
N PRO A 292 -1.42 2.46 6.36
CA PRO A 292 -1.54 3.49 7.37
C PRO A 292 -2.49 4.59 6.87
N PRO A 293 -3.61 4.89 7.57
CA PRO A 293 -4.46 6.01 7.23
C PRO A 293 -3.83 7.35 7.63
N VAL A 294 -4.28 8.43 7.02
CA VAL A 294 -3.96 9.80 7.45
C VAL A 294 -4.90 10.17 8.59
N LEU A 295 -4.33 10.42 9.78
CA LEU A 295 -5.13 10.82 10.95
C LEU A 295 -5.34 12.33 10.99
N ASN A 296 -6.55 12.77 11.34
CA ASN A 296 -6.94 14.17 11.55
C ASN A 296 -7.82 14.31 12.82
N ASP A 297 -8.11 15.56 13.22
CA ASP A 297 -8.99 15.95 14.32
C ASP A 297 -10.19 16.80 13.87
N LYS A 298 -10.45 16.79 12.54
CA LYS A 298 -11.47 17.65 11.91
C LYS A 298 -12.82 16.97 11.79
N GLY A 299 -12.98 15.78 12.32
CA GLY A 299 -14.17 14.95 12.14
C GLY A 299 -14.29 14.37 10.73
N ILE A 300 -13.23 14.40 9.91
CA ILE A 300 -13.27 13.93 8.51
C ILE A 300 -12.86 12.46 8.43
N ILE A 301 -13.71 11.65 7.84
CA ILE A 301 -13.44 10.26 7.46
C ILE A 301 -13.61 10.14 5.94
N ASN A 302 -12.59 9.61 5.27
CA ASN A 302 -12.62 9.30 3.84
C ASN A 302 -11.92 7.94 3.62
N LEU A 303 -12.68 6.89 3.71
CA LEU A 303 -12.22 5.52 3.51
C LEU A 303 -12.35 5.13 2.04
N ARG A 304 -11.25 4.74 1.41
CA ARG A 304 -11.19 4.31 0.01
C ARG A 304 -10.99 2.81 -0.06
N ALA A 305 -11.82 2.13 -0.82
CA ALA A 305 -11.75 0.68 -1.00
C ALA A 305 -11.58 -0.08 0.33
N ALA A 306 -12.28 0.36 1.38
CA ALA A 306 -12.21 -0.20 2.72
C ALA A 306 -12.81 -1.60 2.75
N ARG A 307 -12.20 -2.49 3.50
CA ARG A 307 -12.63 -3.88 3.67
C ARG A 307 -12.85 -4.18 5.15
N HIS A 308 -13.87 -4.95 5.44
CA HIS A 308 -14.10 -5.42 6.80
C HIS A 308 -13.05 -6.47 7.19
N PRO A 309 -12.22 -6.26 8.24
CA PRO A 309 -11.06 -7.12 8.55
C PRO A 309 -11.41 -8.52 9.00
N LEU A 310 -12.65 -8.77 9.41
CA LEU A 310 -13.12 -10.06 9.88
C LEU A 310 -13.75 -10.93 8.78
N ILE A 311 -14.04 -10.35 7.59
CA ILE A 311 -14.58 -11.07 6.45
C ILE A 311 -13.41 -11.67 5.64
N ASP A 312 -13.64 -12.86 5.05
CA ASP A 312 -12.66 -13.50 4.18
C ASP A 312 -12.18 -12.53 3.06
N PRO A 313 -10.87 -12.30 2.89
CA PRO A 313 -10.32 -11.42 1.88
C PRO A 313 -10.74 -11.72 0.43
N LYS A 314 -11.17 -12.97 0.15
CA LYS A 314 -11.67 -13.38 -1.17
C LYS A 314 -13.14 -13.05 -1.39
N LYS A 315 -13.89 -12.81 -0.32
CA LYS A 315 -15.35 -12.55 -0.36
C LYS A 315 -15.71 -11.11 -0.06
N VAL A 316 -14.84 -10.40 0.67
CA VAL A 316 -15.09 -9.02 1.07
C VAL A 316 -15.08 -8.09 -0.15
N VAL A 317 -16.15 -7.33 -0.31
CA VAL A 317 -16.24 -6.28 -1.34
C VAL A 317 -15.71 -4.96 -0.74
N PRO A 318 -14.79 -4.28 -1.43
CA PRO A 318 -14.31 -2.98 -0.97
C PRO A 318 -15.41 -1.92 -1.07
N VAL A 319 -15.50 -1.05 -0.07
CA VAL A 319 -16.46 0.06 -0.02
C VAL A 319 -15.75 1.38 0.19
N ASP A 320 -16.26 2.44 -0.44
CA ASP A 320 -15.84 3.81 -0.21
C ASP A 320 -16.83 4.46 0.76
N ILE A 321 -16.32 5.02 1.88
CA ILE A 321 -17.16 5.64 2.91
C ILE A 321 -16.62 7.02 3.22
N MET A 322 -17.46 8.05 3.09
CA MET A 322 -17.11 9.43 3.43
C MET A 322 -18.05 9.94 4.51
N LEU A 323 -17.53 10.75 5.44
CA LEU A 323 -18.28 11.41 6.49
C LEU A 323 -17.47 12.60 7.05
N GLY A 324 -18.10 13.67 7.47
CA GLY A 324 -17.46 14.80 8.16
C GLY A 324 -16.81 15.86 7.27
N GLY A 325 -16.91 15.72 5.93
CA GLY A 325 -16.48 16.74 4.98
C GLY A 325 -17.65 17.65 4.58
N ASP A 326 -18.27 17.34 3.44
CA ASP A 326 -19.41 18.07 2.91
C ASP A 326 -20.68 17.82 3.73
N PHE A 327 -20.77 16.72 4.43
CA PHE A 327 -21.89 16.33 5.27
C PHE A 327 -21.43 15.67 6.59
N ASP A 328 -22.22 15.82 7.65
CA ASP A 328 -21.94 15.26 9.00
C ASP A 328 -22.81 14.04 9.32
N THR A 329 -23.88 13.84 8.57
CA THR A 329 -24.82 12.74 8.76
C THR A 329 -24.98 11.97 7.44
N LEU A 330 -24.77 10.65 7.50
CA LEU A 330 -24.95 9.73 6.39
C LEU A 330 -26.12 8.79 6.68
N VAL A 331 -27.20 8.88 5.91
CA VAL A 331 -28.38 8.01 6.02
C VAL A 331 -28.30 6.91 4.97
N ILE A 332 -27.99 5.68 5.38
CA ILE A 332 -27.81 4.54 4.47
C ILE A 332 -29.11 3.78 4.33
N THR A 333 -29.60 3.62 3.11
CA THR A 333 -30.84 2.96 2.78
C THR A 333 -30.60 1.72 1.87
N GLY A 334 -31.61 0.90 1.69
CA GLY A 334 -31.51 -0.31 0.86
C GLY A 334 -31.94 -1.58 1.59
N PRO A 335 -31.90 -2.78 0.95
CA PRO A 335 -32.31 -4.02 1.56
C PRO A 335 -31.34 -4.46 2.67
N ASN A 336 -31.82 -5.23 3.68
CA ASN A 336 -30.99 -5.70 4.80
C ASN A 336 -29.82 -6.56 4.33
N THR A 337 -30.04 -7.36 3.29
CA THR A 337 -29.01 -8.19 2.68
C THR A 337 -27.95 -7.41 1.90
N GLY A 338 -28.14 -6.10 1.70
CA GLY A 338 -27.27 -5.24 0.87
C GLY A 338 -25.93 -4.87 1.50
N GLY A 339 -25.72 -5.15 2.79
CA GLY A 339 -24.48 -4.84 3.49
C GLY A 339 -24.48 -3.52 4.29
N LYS A 340 -25.65 -2.94 4.59
CA LYS A 340 -25.81 -1.70 5.39
C LYS A 340 -25.08 -1.81 6.73
N THR A 341 -25.43 -2.82 7.54
CA THR A 341 -24.80 -3.10 8.85
C THR A 341 -23.30 -3.30 8.74
N VAL A 342 -22.85 -4.03 7.71
CA VAL A 342 -21.41 -4.25 7.46
C VAL A 342 -20.69 -2.95 7.16
N SER A 343 -21.29 -2.04 6.39
CA SER A 343 -20.69 -0.74 6.06
C SER A 343 -20.50 0.13 7.30
N ILE A 344 -21.52 0.22 8.17
CA ILE A 344 -21.43 0.96 9.43
C ILE A 344 -20.43 0.31 10.40
N LYS A 345 -20.46 -1.01 10.54
CA LYS A 345 -19.48 -1.75 11.34
C LYS A 345 -18.05 -1.50 10.80
N THR A 346 -17.86 -1.53 9.48
CA THR A 346 -16.56 -1.24 8.87
C THR A 346 -16.07 0.16 9.24
N LEU A 347 -16.94 1.17 9.12
CA LEU A 347 -16.62 2.54 9.48
C LEU A 347 -16.13 2.66 10.93
N GLY A 348 -16.91 2.15 11.90
CA GLY A 348 -16.56 2.22 13.32
C GLY A 348 -15.32 1.39 13.67
N LEU A 349 -15.25 0.17 13.15
CA LEU A 349 -14.15 -0.76 13.43
C LEU A 349 -12.81 -0.25 12.91
N LEU A 350 -12.75 0.26 11.67
CA LEU A 350 -11.52 0.81 11.11
C LEU A 350 -11.10 2.10 11.82
N THR A 351 -12.05 2.90 12.29
CA THR A 351 -11.78 4.07 13.11
C THR A 351 -11.13 3.66 14.44
N MET A 352 -11.71 2.71 15.17
CA MET A 352 -11.10 2.18 16.40
C MET A 352 -9.71 1.61 16.18
N MET A 353 -9.53 0.83 15.10
CA MET A 353 -8.24 0.25 14.74
C MET A 353 -7.18 1.34 14.53
N ALA A 354 -7.51 2.37 13.75
CA ALA A 354 -6.59 3.46 13.45
C ALA A 354 -6.19 4.24 14.71
N MET A 355 -7.16 4.52 15.60
CA MET A 355 -6.93 5.18 16.89
C MET A 355 -6.10 4.34 17.86
N CYS A 356 -6.04 3.01 17.68
CA CYS A 356 -5.13 2.11 18.40
C CYS A 356 -3.74 1.98 17.76
N GLY A 357 -3.44 2.74 16.69
CA GLY A 357 -2.20 2.61 15.94
C GLY A 357 -2.12 1.36 15.08
N LEU A 358 -3.24 0.74 14.73
CA LEU A 358 -3.32 -0.36 13.78
C LEU A 358 -3.49 0.20 12.36
N MET A 359 -2.80 -0.40 11.40
CA MET A 359 -3.06 -0.16 9.98
C MET A 359 -4.41 -0.77 9.59
N ILE A 360 -5.10 -0.15 8.65
CA ILE A 360 -6.44 -0.53 8.22
C ILE A 360 -6.46 -1.14 6.83
N PRO A 361 -7.32 -2.13 6.54
CA PRO A 361 -7.48 -2.71 5.21
C PRO A 361 -8.28 -1.78 4.29
N ALA A 362 -7.67 -0.68 3.89
CA ALA A 362 -8.24 0.34 3.01
C ALA A 362 -7.21 0.80 1.97
N GLY A 363 -7.66 1.54 0.95
CA GLY A 363 -6.79 2.10 -0.07
C GLY A 363 -5.89 3.22 0.46
N ASP A 364 -4.80 3.46 -0.24
CA ASP A 364 -3.85 4.52 0.08
C ASP A 364 -4.55 5.89 0.20
N ARG A 365 -4.04 6.73 1.11
CA ARG A 365 -4.58 8.05 1.42
C ARG A 365 -6.02 8.03 1.96
N SER A 366 -6.44 6.93 2.58
CA SER A 366 -7.63 6.95 3.41
C SER A 366 -7.42 7.85 4.62
N GLU A 367 -8.44 8.64 4.98
CA GLU A 367 -8.38 9.58 6.10
C GLU A 367 -9.34 9.13 7.20
N ILE A 368 -8.91 9.26 8.45
CA ILE A 368 -9.71 8.96 9.64
C ILE A 368 -9.51 10.07 10.66
N SER A 369 -10.62 10.55 11.23
CA SER A 369 -10.56 11.45 12.38
C SER A 369 -10.44 10.68 13.68
N VAL A 370 -9.74 11.28 14.63
CA VAL A 370 -9.73 10.85 16.02
C VAL A 370 -10.99 11.41 16.71
N PHE A 371 -11.67 10.55 17.46
CA PHE A 371 -12.89 10.90 18.18
C PHE A 371 -12.73 10.67 19.68
N ASN A 372 -13.44 11.47 20.49
CA ASN A 372 -13.51 11.25 21.92
C ASN A 372 -14.37 10.02 22.24
N ASN A 373 -15.48 9.88 21.52
CA ASN A 373 -16.42 8.80 21.71
C ASN A 373 -16.77 8.14 20.38
N ILE A 374 -16.80 6.81 20.36
CA ILE A 374 -17.37 6.01 19.27
C ILE A 374 -18.53 5.24 19.84
N LEU A 375 -19.74 5.71 19.54
CA LEU A 375 -20.99 5.24 20.13
C LEU A 375 -21.76 4.45 19.08
N SER A 376 -22.24 3.27 19.43
CA SER A 376 -22.94 2.42 18.49
C SER A 376 -24.22 1.82 19.06
N ASP A 377 -25.29 1.84 18.27
CA ASP A 377 -26.49 1.05 18.46
C ASP A 377 -26.59 0.07 17.29
N ILE A 378 -25.85 -1.02 17.41
CA ILE A 378 -25.77 -2.11 16.42
C ILE A 378 -25.90 -3.42 17.20
N GLY A 379 -26.93 -4.19 16.98
CA GLY A 379 -27.13 -5.46 17.69
C GLY A 379 -28.03 -6.42 16.92
N ASP A 380 -27.78 -7.74 17.07
CA ASP A 380 -28.67 -8.78 16.58
C ASP A 380 -29.95 -8.85 17.43
N GLU A 381 -31.08 -8.70 16.80
CA GLU A 381 -32.43 -8.85 17.38
C GLU A 381 -32.77 -10.27 17.90
N GLN A 382 -31.81 -11.21 17.79
CA GLN A 382 -32.06 -12.65 17.97
C GLN A 382 -31.66 -13.20 19.35
N SER A 383 -31.27 -12.40 20.31
CA SER A 383 -31.02 -12.93 21.66
C SER A 383 -32.34 -13.11 22.42
N ILE A 384 -32.81 -14.35 22.48
CA ILE A 384 -34.05 -14.82 23.18
C ILE A 384 -34.00 -14.48 24.69
N GLU A 385 -32.88 -14.05 25.24
CA GLU A 385 -32.71 -13.87 26.69
C GLU A 385 -33.13 -12.48 27.22
N GLN A 386 -33.46 -11.50 26.35
CA GLN A 386 -33.91 -10.20 26.82
C GLN A 386 -35.42 -10.03 26.69
N SER A 387 -36.10 -9.98 27.83
CA SER A 387 -37.55 -9.84 28.00
C SER A 387 -38.12 -8.44 27.66
N LEU A 388 -37.29 -7.52 27.17
CA LEU A 388 -37.69 -6.20 26.70
C LEU A 388 -38.01 -6.27 25.22
N SER A 389 -39.05 -5.56 24.75
CA SER A 389 -39.28 -5.33 23.31
C SER A 389 -38.01 -4.78 22.68
N THR A 390 -37.64 -5.28 21.48
CA THR A 390 -36.49 -4.82 20.69
C THR A 390 -36.44 -3.28 20.59
N PHE A 391 -37.57 -2.62 20.36
CA PHE A 391 -37.71 -1.17 20.36
C PHE A 391 -37.25 -0.52 21.68
N SER A 392 -37.68 -1.06 22.84
CA SER A 392 -37.28 -0.48 24.15
C SER A 392 -35.77 -0.61 24.41
N ALA A 393 -35.15 -1.71 23.96
CA ALA A 393 -33.71 -1.91 24.11
C ALA A 393 -32.91 -0.88 23.26
N HIS A 394 -33.29 -0.71 21.99
CA HIS A 394 -32.72 0.31 21.11
C HIS A 394 -32.90 1.73 21.70
N MET A 395 -34.10 2.07 22.17
CA MET A 395 -34.35 3.38 22.77
C MET A 395 -33.51 3.63 24.01
N THR A 396 -33.35 2.63 24.87
CA THR A 396 -32.49 2.76 26.07
C THR A 396 -31.03 3.02 25.67
N ASN A 397 -30.54 2.35 24.63
CA ASN A 397 -29.20 2.54 24.12
C ASN A 397 -29.02 3.92 23.45
N ILE A 398 -30.00 4.34 22.64
CA ILE A 398 -30.03 5.67 22.00
C ILE A 398 -30.05 6.79 23.07
N ILE A 399 -30.80 6.63 24.16
CA ILE A 399 -30.78 7.58 25.26
C ILE A 399 -29.38 7.68 25.91
N SER A 400 -28.70 6.55 26.10
CA SER A 400 -27.30 6.55 26.58
C SER A 400 -26.38 7.28 25.61
N ILE A 401 -26.47 6.94 24.32
CA ILE A 401 -25.71 7.60 23.24
C ILE A 401 -25.98 9.10 23.25
N PHE A 402 -27.24 9.51 23.36
CA PHE A 402 -27.61 10.91 23.39
C PHE A 402 -26.98 11.68 24.56
N ASN A 403 -26.88 11.05 25.74
CA ASN A 403 -26.28 11.68 26.92
C ASN A 403 -24.74 11.80 26.81
N GLU A 404 -24.09 10.85 26.12
CA GLU A 404 -22.62 10.80 25.98
C GLU A 404 -22.11 11.55 24.73
N ALA A 405 -22.99 11.84 23.76
CA ALA A 405 -22.64 12.44 22.47
C ALA A 405 -22.25 13.92 22.59
N ASP A 406 -21.15 14.29 21.96
CA ASP A 406 -20.61 15.63 21.77
C ASP A 406 -20.20 15.89 20.31
N GLU A 407 -19.61 17.04 20.01
CA GLU A 407 -19.12 17.43 18.67
C GLU A 407 -17.96 16.59 18.15
N HIS A 408 -17.26 15.88 19.05
CA HIS A 408 -16.15 14.97 18.74
C HIS A 408 -16.56 13.50 18.85
N SER A 409 -17.85 13.21 18.67
CA SER A 409 -18.39 11.86 18.73
C SER A 409 -18.67 11.29 17.33
N LEU A 410 -18.36 10.02 17.12
CA LEU A 410 -18.81 9.22 15.98
C LEU A 410 -19.96 8.32 16.43
N ILE A 411 -21.14 8.49 15.83
CA ILE A 411 -22.36 7.79 16.20
C ILE A 411 -22.79 6.86 15.07
N LEU A 412 -23.01 5.60 15.39
CA LEU A 412 -23.34 4.53 14.46
C LEU A 412 -24.64 3.86 14.88
N ILE A 413 -25.71 4.05 14.11
CA ILE A 413 -27.04 3.50 14.44
C ILE A 413 -27.52 2.59 13.32
N ASP A 414 -27.83 1.35 13.66
CA ASP A 414 -28.41 0.41 12.70
C ASP A 414 -29.93 0.33 12.89
N GLU A 415 -30.66 0.27 11.80
CA GLU A 415 -32.13 0.16 11.76
C GLU A 415 -32.88 1.20 12.60
N LEU A 416 -32.47 2.47 12.53
CA LEU A 416 -33.02 3.56 13.32
C LEU A 416 -34.55 3.68 13.14
N GLY A 417 -35.29 3.62 14.26
CA GLY A 417 -36.75 3.72 14.32
C GLY A 417 -37.50 2.38 14.13
N ALA A 418 -36.80 1.27 13.91
CA ALA A 418 -37.41 -0.04 13.74
C ALA A 418 -38.09 -0.54 15.04
N GLY A 419 -39.06 -1.46 14.91
CA GLY A 419 -39.70 -2.13 16.03
C GLY A 419 -40.94 -1.43 16.61
N THR A 420 -41.46 -0.36 15.97
CA THR A 420 -42.70 0.35 16.33
C THR A 420 -43.54 0.66 15.09
N ASP A 421 -44.64 1.41 15.24
CA ASP A 421 -45.43 1.89 14.11
C ASP A 421 -44.54 2.63 13.11
N PRO A 422 -44.64 2.35 11.80
CA PRO A 422 -43.73 2.95 10.82
C PRO A 422 -43.77 4.49 10.77
N VAL A 423 -44.91 5.11 10.97
CA VAL A 423 -45.06 6.58 10.94
C VAL A 423 -44.43 7.21 12.19
N GLU A 424 -44.71 6.63 13.37
CA GLU A 424 -44.11 7.06 14.61
C GLU A 424 -42.59 6.83 14.63
N GLY A 425 -42.16 5.65 14.15
CA GLY A 425 -40.75 5.27 14.04
C GLY A 425 -39.96 6.21 13.13
N ALA A 426 -40.49 6.55 11.97
CA ALA A 426 -39.86 7.51 11.05
C ALA A 426 -39.76 8.91 11.64
N ALA A 427 -40.85 9.42 12.27
CA ALA A 427 -40.86 10.73 12.90
C ALA A 427 -39.84 10.80 14.06
N LEU A 428 -39.79 9.76 14.91
CA LEU A 428 -38.83 9.69 16.01
C LEU A 428 -37.38 9.60 15.51
N ALA A 429 -37.14 8.84 14.44
CA ALA A 429 -35.83 8.70 13.83
C ALA A 429 -35.30 10.05 13.30
N ILE A 430 -36.14 10.82 12.60
CA ILE A 430 -35.80 12.18 12.15
C ILE A 430 -35.45 13.08 13.34
N ALA A 431 -36.31 13.11 14.37
CA ALA A 431 -36.07 13.93 15.55
C ALA A 431 -34.76 13.57 16.30
N ILE A 432 -34.43 12.27 16.39
CA ILE A 432 -33.15 11.81 16.96
C ILE A 432 -31.96 12.27 16.10
N LEU A 433 -32.04 12.12 14.79
CA LEU A 433 -30.96 12.56 13.90
C LEU A 433 -30.74 14.08 13.98
N GLU A 434 -31.81 14.87 13.98
CA GLU A 434 -31.76 16.34 14.14
C GLU A 434 -31.08 16.72 15.45
N ALA A 435 -31.51 16.11 16.54
CA ALA A 435 -30.98 16.41 17.87
C ALA A 435 -29.49 16.03 18.02
N LEU A 436 -29.05 14.89 17.44
CA LEU A 436 -27.65 14.47 17.42
C LEU A 436 -26.81 15.32 16.44
N HIS A 437 -27.36 15.67 15.29
CA HIS A 437 -26.75 16.59 14.34
C HIS A 437 -26.54 17.99 14.94
N PHE A 438 -27.52 18.51 15.70
CA PHE A 438 -27.39 19.77 16.41
C PHE A 438 -26.26 19.78 17.45
N LYS A 439 -25.93 18.62 18.05
CA LYS A 439 -24.74 18.45 18.91
C LYS A 439 -23.40 18.49 18.15
N GLY A 440 -23.41 18.49 16.82
CA GLY A 440 -22.20 18.50 15.98
C GLY A 440 -21.57 17.14 15.75
N ALA A 441 -22.18 16.07 16.24
CA ALA A 441 -21.66 14.70 16.09
C ALA A 441 -21.60 14.25 14.62
N LYS A 442 -20.71 13.30 14.32
CA LYS A 442 -20.65 12.62 13.02
C LYS A 442 -21.49 11.35 13.10
N ILE A 443 -22.49 11.23 12.23
CA ILE A 443 -23.54 10.23 12.34
C ILE A 443 -23.57 9.38 11.06
N ALA A 444 -23.57 8.06 11.22
CA ALA A 444 -23.94 7.14 10.16
C ALA A 444 -25.10 6.25 10.66
N ALA A 445 -26.24 6.33 9.99
CA ALA A 445 -27.43 5.62 10.38
C ALA A 445 -27.98 4.80 9.22
N THR A 446 -28.50 3.60 9.49
CA THR A 446 -29.26 2.83 8.49
C THR A 446 -30.76 2.89 8.79
N THR A 447 -31.56 2.80 7.75
CA THR A 447 -33.00 2.79 7.86
C THR A 447 -33.67 2.17 6.64
N HIS A 448 -34.97 1.82 6.79
CA HIS A 448 -35.86 1.41 5.72
C HIS A 448 -36.89 2.47 5.35
N TYR A 449 -37.01 3.54 6.13
CA TYR A 449 -38.09 4.52 5.98
C TYR A 449 -37.83 5.46 4.81
N ALA A 450 -38.86 5.67 3.97
CA ALA A 450 -38.80 6.59 2.86
C ALA A 450 -38.70 8.05 3.30
N GLU A 451 -39.29 8.38 4.44
CA GLU A 451 -39.29 9.72 5.05
C GLU A 451 -37.84 10.19 5.39
N LEU A 452 -36.98 9.26 5.84
CA LEU A 452 -35.57 9.60 6.11
C LEU A 452 -34.76 9.84 4.82
N LYS A 453 -35.14 9.21 3.71
CA LYS A 453 -34.55 9.50 2.40
C LYS A 453 -34.89 10.95 1.96
N ALA A 454 -36.15 11.35 2.15
CA ALA A 454 -36.59 12.72 1.86
C ALA A 454 -35.91 13.75 2.78
N TYR A 455 -35.87 13.45 4.07
CA TYR A 455 -35.19 14.27 5.08
C TYR A 455 -33.71 14.52 4.69
N ALA A 456 -33.00 13.51 4.23
CA ALA A 456 -31.62 13.64 3.84
C ALA A 456 -31.42 14.41 2.51
N LEU A 457 -32.42 14.54 1.66
CA LEU A 457 -32.38 15.40 0.47
C LEU A 457 -32.67 16.87 0.79
N GLU A 458 -33.45 17.14 1.84
CA GLU A 458 -33.93 18.49 2.18
C GLU A 458 -33.04 19.16 3.23
N THR A 459 -32.31 18.39 4.03
CA THR A 459 -31.56 18.90 5.18
C THR A 459 -30.09 19.14 4.83
N PRO A 460 -29.57 20.37 5.01
CA PRO A 460 -28.16 20.66 4.77
C PRO A 460 -27.24 19.77 5.63
N ARG A 461 -26.11 19.33 5.05
CA ARG A 461 -25.10 18.48 5.70
C ARG A 461 -25.59 17.08 6.11
N VAL A 462 -26.75 16.66 5.62
CA VAL A 462 -27.25 15.28 5.70
C VAL A 462 -27.22 14.69 4.28
N GLU A 463 -26.63 13.52 4.12
CA GLU A 463 -26.47 12.90 2.81
C GLU A 463 -27.09 11.51 2.78
N ASN A 464 -27.67 11.14 1.62
CA ASN A 464 -28.16 9.80 1.36
C ASN A 464 -27.02 8.86 0.95
N GLY A 465 -27.10 7.62 1.41
CA GLY A 465 -26.31 6.53 0.90
C GLY A 465 -27.18 5.32 0.61
N CYS A 466 -26.81 4.53 -0.40
CA CYS A 466 -27.51 3.27 -0.63
C CYS A 466 -26.55 2.11 -0.87
N CYS A 467 -26.92 0.94 -0.39
CA CYS A 467 -26.24 -0.29 -0.77
C CYS A 467 -26.82 -0.77 -2.10
N GLU A 468 -25.95 -0.85 -3.10
CA GLU A 468 -26.34 -1.26 -4.47
C GLU A 468 -26.81 -2.72 -4.48
N PHE A 469 -27.91 -2.96 -5.18
CA PHE A 469 -28.48 -4.29 -5.34
C PHE A 469 -28.71 -4.60 -6.83
N ASP A 470 -28.18 -5.70 -7.30
CA ASP A 470 -28.35 -6.13 -8.68
C ASP A 470 -29.67 -6.91 -8.84
N ILE A 471 -30.66 -6.25 -9.40
CA ILE A 471 -31.97 -6.85 -9.69
C ILE A 471 -31.82 -8.00 -10.72
N SER A 472 -30.80 -7.94 -11.60
CA SER A 472 -30.61 -8.95 -12.65
C SER A 472 -30.17 -10.30 -12.09
N THR A 473 -29.35 -10.30 -11.07
CA THR A 473 -28.83 -11.51 -10.41
C THR A 473 -29.55 -11.82 -9.10
N LEU A 474 -30.40 -10.94 -8.60
CA LEU A 474 -31.00 -10.97 -7.24
C LEU A 474 -29.93 -11.08 -6.14
N ARG A 475 -28.79 -10.45 -6.35
CA ARG A 475 -27.69 -10.48 -5.40
C ARG A 475 -27.25 -9.06 -5.02
N PRO A 476 -26.86 -8.84 -3.75
CA PRO A 476 -26.23 -7.59 -3.36
C PRO A 476 -24.86 -7.48 -4.02
N THR A 477 -24.51 -6.30 -4.49
CA THR A 477 -23.17 -5.98 -4.96
C THR A 477 -22.26 -5.61 -3.79
N TYR A 478 -22.84 -5.30 -2.62
CA TYR A 478 -22.18 -4.79 -1.42
C TYR A 478 -21.44 -3.44 -1.60
N ARG A 479 -21.69 -2.73 -2.71
CA ARG A 479 -21.13 -1.40 -2.94
C ARG A 479 -22.01 -0.35 -2.24
N LEU A 480 -21.38 0.59 -1.56
CA LEU A 480 -22.06 1.74 -0.97
C LEU A 480 -21.98 2.92 -1.96
N LEU A 481 -23.12 3.47 -2.32
CA LEU A 481 -23.23 4.63 -3.19
C LEU A 481 -23.68 5.82 -2.35
N ILE A 482 -22.85 6.85 -2.24
CA ILE A 482 -23.12 8.07 -1.51
C ILE A 482 -23.70 9.11 -2.47
N GLY A 483 -24.62 9.96 -2.01
CA GLY A 483 -25.31 10.97 -2.82
C GLY A 483 -26.58 10.47 -3.51
N VAL A 484 -26.98 9.22 -3.30
CA VAL A 484 -28.17 8.64 -3.93
C VAL A 484 -29.00 7.88 -2.90
N PRO A 485 -30.31 8.17 -2.77
CA PRO A 485 -31.21 7.37 -1.95
C PRO A 485 -31.43 5.98 -2.58
N GLY A 486 -31.52 4.95 -1.75
CA GLY A 486 -31.76 3.58 -2.22
C GLY A 486 -33.19 3.36 -2.70
N LYS A 487 -33.34 2.55 -3.75
CA LYS A 487 -34.64 2.13 -4.27
C LYS A 487 -35.28 1.04 -3.42
N SER A 488 -36.61 1.02 -3.43
CA SER A 488 -37.39 -0.09 -2.88
C SER A 488 -37.60 -1.15 -3.97
N ASN A 489 -36.85 -2.21 -3.92
CA ASN A 489 -36.86 -3.27 -4.95
C ASN A 489 -37.79 -4.45 -4.61
N ALA A 490 -38.62 -4.35 -3.56
CA ALA A 490 -39.42 -5.46 -3.04
C ALA A 490 -40.35 -6.06 -4.12
N LEU A 491 -41.04 -5.23 -4.89
CA LEU A 491 -41.96 -5.72 -5.96
C LEU A 491 -41.18 -6.42 -7.08
N ALA A 492 -40.09 -5.82 -7.55
CA ALA A 492 -39.25 -6.42 -8.59
C ALA A 492 -38.56 -7.73 -8.15
N ILE A 493 -38.15 -7.80 -6.90
CA ILE A 493 -37.60 -9.05 -6.31
C ILE A 493 -38.69 -10.11 -6.22
N SER A 494 -39.90 -9.76 -5.74
CA SER A 494 -41.03 -10.70 -5.61
C SER A 494 -41.49 -11.24 -6.97
N GLU A 495 -41.54 -10.41 -7.99
CA GLU A 495 -41.85 -10.80 -9.36
C GLU A 495 -40.84 -11.84 -9.89
N ARG A 496 -39.55 -11.61 -9.69
CA ARG A 496 -38.48 -12.53 -10.12
C ARG A 496 -38.45 -13.83 -9.34
N LEU A 497 -38.87 -13.80 -8.07
CA LEU A 497 -38.99 -14.99 -7.25
C LEU A 497 -40.24 -15.82 -7.64
N GLY A 498 -41.09 -15.35 -8.54
CA GLY A 498 -42.21 -16.07 -9.12
C GLY A 498 -43.55 -15.74 -8.47
N LEU A 499 -43.69 -14.62 -7.73
CA LEU A 499 -45.00 -14.17 -7.27
C LEU A 499 -45.86 -13.77 -8.47
N ASP A 500 -47.15 -14.16 -8.44
CA ASP A 500 -48.08 -13.93 -9.52
C ASP A 500 -48.16 -12.44 -9.92
N ALA A 501 -48.14 -12.16 -11.22
CA ALA A 501 -48.15 -10.80 -11.76
C ALA A 501 -49.40 -9.99 -11.36
N SER A 502 -50.53 -10.65 -11.10
CA SER A 502 -51.76 -10.00 -10.61
C SER A 502 -51.61 -9.49 -9.19
N VAL A 503 -50.86 -10.20 -8.35
CA VAL A 503 -50.56 -9.81 -6.95
C VAL A 503 -49.59 -8.62 -6.98
N ILE A 504 -48.54 -8.69 -7.82
CA ILE A 504 -47.55 -7.58 -7.96
C ILE A 504 -48.25 -6.32 -8.45
N LYS A 505 -49.12 -6.43 -9.47
CA LYS A 505 -49.89 -5.29 -9.99
C LYS A 505 -50.76 -4.67 -8.89
N ARG A 506 -51.46 -5.53 -8.13
CA ARG A 506 -52.30 -5.07 -7.02
C ARG A 506 -51.52 -4.43 -5.91
N ALA A 507 -50.39 -4.99 -5.55
CA ALA A 507 -49.48 -4.35 -4.58
C ALA A 507 -48.98 -3.00 -5.04
N GLY A 508 -48.61 -2.86 -6.32
CA GLY A 508 -48.22 -1.60 -6.94
C GLY A 508 -49.35 -0.55 -6.97
N GLU A 509 -50.63 -0.95 -7.09
CA GLU A 509 -51.78 -0.05 -6.99
C GLU A 509 -51.99 0.50 -5.57
N LEU A 510 -51.65 -0.30 -4.56
CA LEU A 510 -51.81 0.05 -3.15
C LEU A 510 -50.69 0.97 -2.62
N VAL A 511 -49.54 1.07 -3.31
CA VAL A 511 -48.51 2.04 -2.98
C VAL A 511 -48.99 3.47 -3.23
N SER A 512 -48.79 4.38 -2.28
CA SER A 512 -49.25 5.77 -2.36
C SER A 512 -48.69 6.53 -3.56
N SER A 513 -49.44 7.53 -4.05
CA SER A 513 -49.01 8.38 -5.21
C SER A 513 -47.78 9.20 -4.89
N GLU A 514 -47.57 9.62 -3.61
CA GLU A 514 -46.43 10.40 -3.17
C GLU A 514 -45.16 9.55 -3.18
N ASN A 515 -45.21 8.32 -2.70
CA ASN A 515 -44.09 7.39 -2.76
C ASN A 515 -43.69 7.05 -4.19
N LYS A 516 -44.66 6.92 -5.12
CA LYS A 516 -44.38 6.70 -6.55
C LYS A 516 -43.72 7.91 -7.22
N ALA A 517 -44.15 9.14 -6.88
CA ALA A 517 -43.49 10.34 -7.39
C ALA A 517 -42.04 10.45 -6.92
N PHE A 518 -41.79 10.15 -5.65
CA PHE A 518 -40.46 10.14 -5.08
C PHE A 518 -39.55 9.08 -5.73
N GLU A 519 -40.04 7.84 -5.88
CA GLU A 519 -39.29 6.74 -6.53
C GLU A 519 -38.91 7.11 -8.01
N ASN A 520 -39.79 7.81 -8.76
CA ASN A 520 -39.51 8.29 -10.11
C ASN A 520 -38.35 9.33 -10.12
N VAL A 521 -38.23 10.18 -9.09
CA VAL A 521 -37.12 11.14 -8.98
C VAL A 521 -35.82 10.38 -8.68
N VAL A 522 -35.88 9.41 -7.76
CA VAL A 522 -34.73 8.53 -7.45
C VAL A 522 -34.25 7.79 -8.69
N ASP A 523 -35.18 7.28 -9.53
CA ASP A 523 -34.86 6.59 -10.80
C ASP A 523 -34.06 7.48 -11.75
N ARG A 524 -34.47 8.73 -11.92
CA ARG A 524 -33.77 9.70 -12.77
C ARG A 524 -32.38 10.05 -12.23
N LEU A 525 -32.26 10.21 -10.91
CA LEU A 525 -30.97 10.48 -10.27
C LEU A 525 -29.99 9.32 -10.47
N GLU A 526 -30.42 8.06 -10.26
CA GLU A 526 -29.58 6.89 -10.49
C GLU A 526 -29.17 6.75 -11.97
N GLU A 527 -30.09 6.97 -12.89
CA GLU A 527 -29.78 6.90 -14.33
C GLU A 527 -28.73 7.96 -14.72
N THR A 528 -28.92 9.19 -14.23
CA THR A 528 -27.96 10.27 -14.48
C THR A 528 -26.59 9.96 -13.87
N ARG A 529 -26.57 9.47 -12.63
CA ARG A 529 -25.33 9.07 -11.96
C ARG A 529 -24.61 7.95 -12.72
N ARG A 530 -25.33 6.90 -13.13
CA ARG A 530 -24.77 5.78 -13.89
C ARG A 530 -24.15 6.25 -15.21
N ARG A 531 -24.79 7.18 -15.90
CA ARG A 531 -24.20 7.78 -17.11
C ARG A 531 -22.90 8.53 -16.78
N MET A 532 -22.89 9.30 -15.69
CA MET A 532 -21.69 10.03 -15.27
C MET A 532 -20.56 9.08 -14.85
N GLU A 533 -20.85 7.98 -14.16
CA GLU A 533 -19.87 6.95 -13.82
C GLU A 533 -19.27 6.28 -15.08
N ASP A 534 -20.13 5.90 -16.04
CA ASP A 534 -19.68 5.31 -17.31
C ASP A 534 -18.78 6.28 -18.11
N GLU A 535 -19.10 7.56 -18.10
CA GLU A 535 -18.28 8.60 -18.73
C GLU A 535 -16.98 8.83 -17.99
N TYR A 536 -17.01 8.84 -16.66
CA TYR A 536 -15.81 8.97 -15.82
C TYR A 536 -14.84 7.78 -16.01
N GLU A 537 -15.37 6.55 -16.02
CA GLU A 537 -14.55 5.36 -16.29
C GLU A 537 -13.93 5.39 -17.70
N ARG A 538 -14.69 5.82 -18.71
CA ARG A 538 -14.17 6.03 -20.07
C ARG A 538 -13.08 7.10 -20.11
N ALA A 539 -13.31 8.23 -19.43
CA ALA A 539 -12.33 9.31 -19.36
C ALA A 539 -11.05 8.86 -18.64
N LYS A 540 -11.19 8.10 -17.56
CA LYS A 540 -10.06 7.51 -16.82
C LYS A 540 -9.26 6.54 -17.68
N GLN A 541 -9.93 5.62 -18.39
CA GLN A 541 -9.26 4.69 -19.30
C GLN A 541 -8.53 5.41 -20.44
N LEU A 542 -9.16 6.48 -21.00
CA LEU A 542 -8.51 7.32 -21.99
C LEU A 542 -7.27 8.04 -21.44
N SER A 543 -7.35 8.54 -20.21
CA SER A 543 -6.21 9.17 -19.53
C SER A 543 -5.07 8.19 -19.29
N GLU A 544 -5.37 6.99 -18.76
CA GLU A 544 -4.36 5.95 -18.54
C GLU A 544 -3.70 5.47 -19.85
N ASN A 545 -4.48 5.37 -20.94
CA ASN A 545 -3.94 5.02 -22.25
C ASN A 545 -3.07 6.15 -22.82
N ALA A 546 -3.47 7.41 -22.65
CA ALA A 546 -2.69 8.56 -23.07
C ALA A 546 -1.35 8.64 -22.31
N ASP A 547 -1.35 8.34 -21.02
CA ASP A 547 -0.11 8.29 -20.22
C ASP A 547 0.82 7.16 -20.66
N LYS A 548 0.27 5.98 -21.00
CA LYS A 548 1.05 4.87 -21.58
C LYS A 548 1.66 5.21 -22.93
N GLU A 549 0.86 5.84 -23.81
CA GLU A 549 1.35 6.29 -25.13
C GLU A 549 2.42 7.38 -24.99
N ARG A 550 2.26 8.29 -24.02
CA ARG A 550 3.24 9.34 -23.72
C ARG A 550 4.56 8.74 -23.26
N ALA A 551 4.49 7.78 -22.31
CA ALA A 551 5.69 7.09 -21.82
C ALA A 551 6.40 6.28 -22.92
N ALA A 552 5.63 5.65 -23.84
CA ALA A 552 6.18 4.95 -24.99
C ALA A 552 6.84 5.92 -25.99
N ALA A 553 6.20 7.07 -26.24
CA ALA A 553 6.76 8.11 -27.12
C ALA A 553 8.03 8.76 -26.54
N GLU A 554 8.11 8.93 -25.23
CA GLU A 554 9.34 9.42 -24.56
C GLU A 554 10.49 8.42 -24.70
N LYS A 555 10.23 7.13 -24.48
CA LYS A 555 11.24 6.07 -24.70
C LYS A 555 11.75 6.04 -26.15
N LEU A 556 10.83 6.12 -27.11
CA LEU A 556 11.18 6.13 -28.53
C LEU A 556 12.00 7.38 -28.90
N ARG A 557 11.67 8.53 -28.33
CA ARG A 557 12.47 9.77 -28.51
C ARG A 557 13.88 9.60 -27.95
N GLU A 558 14.02 8.99 -26.82
CA GLU A 558 15.33 8.73 -26.20
C GLU A 558 16.18 7.77 -27.05
N GLU A 559 15.55 6.71 -27.59
CA GLU A 559 16.21 5.78 -28.52
C GLU A 559 16.64 6.46 -29.81
N ILE A 560 15.77 7.28 -30.41
CA ILE A 560 16.10 8.05 -31.61
C ILE A 560 17.23 9.05 -31.34
N SER A 561 17.24 9.68 -30.16
CA SER A 561 18.33 10.60 -29.76
C SER A 561 19.66 9.86 -29.67
N LYS A 562 19.69 8.68 -29.04
CA LYS A 562 20.89 7.84 -28.93
C LYS A 562 21.39 7.36 -30.30
N LEU A 563 20.47 6.97 -31.18
CA LEU A 563 20.82 6.57 -32.55
C LEU A 563 21.40 7.72 -33.35
N ARG A 564 20.83 8.95 -33.26
CA ARG A 564 21.34 10.14 -33.91
C ARG A 564 22.74 10.51 -33.40
N GLU A 565 23.00 10.38 -32.13
CA GLU A 565 24.31 10.64 -31.52
C GLU A 565 25.37 9.65 -32.03
N GLN A 566 25.02 8.36 -32.08
CA GLN A 566 25.87 7.31 -32.67
C GLN A 566 26.15 7.49 -34.16
N GLU A 567 25.14 7.92 -34.92
CA GLU A 567 25.32 8.26 -36.35
C GLU A 567 26.20 9.49 -36.56
N ALA A 568 26.00 10.52 -35.73
CA ALA A 568 26.85 11.74 -35.77
C ALA A 568 28.30 11.42 -35.39
N ASP A 569 28.55 10.56 -34.42
CA ASP A 569 29.92 10.14 -34.04
C ASP A 569 30.58 9.28 -35.12
N LYS A 570 29.82 8.37 -35.77
CA LYS A 570 30.30 7.65 -36.94
C LYS A 570 30.67 8.56 -38.08
N ALA A 571 29.80 9.50 -38.44
CA ALA A 571 30.06 10.49 -39.48
C ALA A 571 31.28 11.35 -39.16
N ARG A 572 31.44 11.76 -37.86
CA ARG A 572 32.60 12.53 -37.40
C ARG A 572 33.92 11.76 -37.52
N SER A 573 33.88 10.47 -37.15
CA SER A 573 35.04 9.59 -37.26
C SER A 573 35.44 9.32 -38.71
N GLN A 574 34.46 9.19 -39.61
CA GLN A 574 34.70 9.06 -41.07
C GLN A 574 35.28 10.33 -41.66
N ALA A 575 34.73 11.49 -41.31
CA ALA A 575 35.24 12.78 -41.74
C ALA A 575 36.71 13.00 -41.31
N LEU A 576 37.04 12.64 -40.06
CA LEU A 576 38.41 12.72 -39.56
C LEU A 576 39.36 11.81 -40.32
N ARG A 577 38.93 10.57 -40.69
CA ARG A 577 39.76 9.67 -41.52
C ARG A 577 40.02 10.22 -42.90
N ILE A 578 39.00 10.81 -43.56
CA ILE A 578 39.13 11.44 -44.87
C ILE A 578 40.12 12.61 -44.81
N VAL A 579 40.02 13.49 -43.81
CA VAL A 579 40.93 14.62 -43.58
C VAL A 579 42.36 14.13 -43.31
N GLU A 580 42.57 13.06 -42.54
CA GLU A 580 43.90 12.51 -42.31
C GLU A 580 44.52 11.89 -43.58
N GLN A 581 43.69 11.21 -44.37
CA GLN A 581 44.14 10.64 -45.66
C GLN A 581 44.49 11.74 -46.63
N ALA A 582 43.66 12.78 -46.78
CA ALA A 582 43.97 13.93 -47.62
C ALA A 582 45.25 14.67 -47.18
N LYS A 583 45.48 14.79 -45.83
CA LYS A 583 46.75 15.33 -45.32
C LYS A 583 47.96 14.48 -45.70
N ARG A 584 47.89 13.16 -45.59
CA ARG A 584 48.96 12.24 -45.96
C ARG A 584 49.31 12.36 -47.46
N GLU A 585 48.28 12.39 -48.30
CA GLU A 585 48.46 12.54 -49.76
C GLU A 585 49.03 13.91 -50.13
N ALA A 586 48.59 14.98 -49.47
CA ALA A 586 49.16 16.30 -49.66
C ALA A 586 50.64 16.39 -49.20
N TYR A 587 51.01 15.76 -48.07
CA TYR A 587 52.42 15.68 -47.65
C TYR A 587 53.27 14.82 -48.62
N SER A 588 52.76 13.71 -49.18
CA SER A 588 53.41 12.94 -50.19
C SER A 588 53.67 13.72 -51.46
N LEU A 589 52.65 14.50 -51.92
CA LEU A 589 52.78 15.36 -53.08
C LEU A 589 53.81 16.51 -52.86
N LEU A 590 53.85 17.08 -51.66
CA LEU A 590 54.86 18.12 -51.32
C LEU A 590 56.28 17.53 -51.36
N GLN A 591 56.48 16.28 -50.87
CA GLN A 591 57.76 15.60 -50.88
C GLN A 591 58.21 15.27 -52.36
N GLU A 592 57.29 14.88 -53.19
CA GLU A 592 57.57 14.63 -54.63
C GLU A 592 57.84 15.90 -55.38
N LEU A 593 57.12 16.98 -55.09
CA LEU A 593 57.45 18.33 -55.63
C LEU A 593 58.80 18.84 -55.20
N ASP A 594 59.21 18.64 -53.95
CA ASP A 594 60.57 19.01 -53.46
C ASP A 594 61.65 18.15 -54.11
N LYS A 595 61.42 16.88 -54.43
CA LYS A 595 62.33 16.06 -55.18
C LYS A 595 62.47 16.57 -56.62
N LEU A 596 61.35 16.90 -57.28
CA LEU A 596 61.35 17.51 -58.61
C LEU A 596 62.07 18.87 -58.67
N LYS A 597 61.90 19.68 -57.60
CA LYS A 597 62.57 20.99 -57.47
C LYS A 597 64.06 20.81 -57.30
N LYS A 598 64.52 19.77 -56.61
CA LYS A 598 65.92 19.39 -56.50
C LYS A 598 66.49 18.83 -57.83
N GLU A 599 65.73 18.19 -58.67
CA GLU A 599 66.10 17.73 -59.99
C GLU A 599 66.13 18.90 -60.99
N GLN A 600 65.23 19.91 -60.82
CA GLN A 600 65.26 21.17 -61.64
C GLN A 600 66.59 21.91 -61.58
N GLN A 601 67.33 21.77 -60.46
CA GLN A 601 68.66 22.37 -60.32
C GLN A 601 69.77 21.64 -61.06
N LYS A 602 69.50 20.45 -61.70
CA LYS A 602 70.43 19.57 -62.34
C LYS A 602 70.22 19.38 -63.85
N THR A 603 69.07 19.87 -64.42
CA THR A 603 68.76 19.65 -65.87
C THR A 603 68.18 20.90 -66.52
N LYS A 604 68.59 21.15 -67.79
CA LYS A 604 68.26 22.37 -68.61
C LYS A 604 66.82 22.40 -69.21
N ASP A 605 65.97 21.39 -69.03
CA ASP A 605 64.64 21.31 -69.65
C ASP A 605 63.49 21.65 -68.64
N ALA A 606 63.27 22.94 -68.44
CA ALA A 606 62.28 23.45 -67.55
C ALA A 606 60.82 23.22 -67.97
N ALA A 607 60.57 22.98 -69.27
CA ALA A 607 59.23 22.74 -69.86
C ALA A 607 58.69 21.40 -69.55
N GLU A 608 59.53 20.33 -69.59
CA GLU A 608 59.11 18.92 -69.34
C GLU A 608 58.87 18.70 -67.87
N LEU A 609 59.65 19.25 -66.97
CA LEU A 609 59.47 19.24 -65.51
C LEU A 609 58.21 19.98 -65.09
N ALA A 610 57.87 21.13 -65.69
CA ALA A 610 56.65 21.85 -65.44
C ALA A 610 55.40 21.04 -65.87
N ARG A 611 55.53 20.27 -66.97
CA ARG A 611 54.42 19.34 -67.39
C ARG A 611 54.28 18.17 -66.44
N ARG A 612 55.34 17.55 -65.93
CA ARG A 612 55.30 16.48 -64.94
C ARG A 612 54.75 16.94 -63.61
N ALA A 613 55.18 18.09 -63.13
CA ALA A 613 54.64 18.69 -61.89
C ALA A 613 53.13 18.99 -62.00
N LYS A 614 52.65 19.52 -63.10
CA LYS A 614 51.23 19.77 -63.35
C LYS A 614 50.41 18.50 -63.49
N ALA A 615 50.98 17.42 -64.10
CA ALA A 615 50.34 16.11 -64.16
C ALA A 615 50.26 15.43 -62.79
N MET A 616 51.28 15.55 -61.93
CA MET A 616 51.28 15.04 -60.54
C MET A 616 50.27 15.75 -59.68
N VAL A 617 50.24 17.06 -59.72
CA VAL A 617 49.26 17.87 -58.95
C VAL A 617 47.81 17.48 -59.39
N LYS A 618 47.58 17.33 -60.67
CA LYS A 618 46.27 16.91 -61.18
C LYS A 618 45.91 15.48 -60.72
N LYS A 619 46.86 14.57 -60.74
CA LYS A 619 46.63 13.15 -60.24
C LYS A 619 46.43 13.11 -58.76
N GLY A 620 47.05 13.95 -57.94
CA GLY A 620 46.83 14.10 -56.49
C GLY A 620 45.49 14.75 -56.15
N ILE A 621 45.07 15.72 -56.94
CA ILE A 621 43.70 16.29 -56.75
C ILE A 621 42.62 15.25 -57.12
N GLU A 622 42.80 14.49 -58.19
CA GLU A 622 41.87 13.39 -58.54
C GLU A 622 41.82 12.29 -57.48
N ALA A 623 42.93 11.99 -56.81
CA ALA A 623 43.01 11.03 -55.70
C ALA A 623 42.30 11.57 -54.43
N ILE A 624 42.43 12.88 -54.13
CA ILE A 624 41.76 13.53 -53.03
C ILE A 624 40.24 13.64 -53.29
N ASP A 625 39.80 13.96 -54.49
CA ASP A 625 38.40 13.99 -54.89
C ASP A 625 37.77 12.58 -54.82
N SER A 626 38.46 11.53 -55.25
CA SER A 626 37.96 10.17 -55.11
C SER A 626 37.91 9.66 -53.65
N ALA A 627 38.76 10.17 -52.79
CA ALA A 627 38.73 9.87 -51.35
C ALA A 627 37.70 10.72 -50.58
N ALA A 628 37.33 11.88 -51.10
CA ALA A 628 36.32 12.78 -50.50
C ALA A 628 34.90 12.53 -50.98
N ASP A 629 34.70 11.73 -52.05
CA ASP A 629 33.39 11.33 -52.51
C ASP A 629 32.91 10.10 -51.72
N PRO A 630 32.02 10.28 -50.73
CA PRO A 630 31.43 9.13 -50.08
C PRO A 630 30.54 8.49 -51.15
N VAL A 631 30.90 7.27 -51.60
CA VAL A 631 30.06 6.42 -52.39
C VAL A 631 28.75 6.22 -51.65
N ILE A 632 27.78 7.06 -51.95
CA ILE A 632 26.39 6.71 -51.76
C ILE A 632 26.16 5.55 -52.74
N GLY A 633 26.17 4.33 -52.21
CA GLY A 633 25.74 3.19 -52.99
C GLY A 633 24.26 3.42 -53.32
N ILE A 634 24.04 4.03 -54.46
CA ILE A 634 22.77 3.89 -55.17
C ILE A 634 22.89 2.52 -55.81
N ASP A 635 22.11 1.57 -55.30
CA ASP A 635 21.85 0.29 -55.97
C ASP A 635 21.40 0.62 -57.42
N ASP A 636 22.30 0.40 -58.35
CA ASP A 636 22.03 0.45 -59.81
C ASP A 636 21.29 -0.83 -60.21
N ASP A 637 20.09 -1.03 -59.69
CA ASP A 637 19.18 -2.07 -60.18
C ASP A 637 17.79 -1.48 -60.42
N ASP A 638 17.73 -0.51 -61.35
CA ASP A 638 16.51 -0.07 -61.95
C ASP A 638 16.58 -0.28 -63.47
N GLY A 639 16.25 -1.54 -63.89
CA GLY A 639 15.87 -1.83 -65.23
C GLY A 639 14.80 -0.83 -65.72
N ASP A 640 14.83 -0.48 -67.00
CA ASP A 640 14.00 0.48 -67.79
C ASP A 640 12.70 0.91 -67.07
N TYR A 641 12.79 1.98 -66.21
CA TYR A 641 11.62 2.59 -65.61
C TYR A 641 10.78 3.29 -66.71
N VAL A 642 9.61 2.76 -66.97
CA VAL A 642 8.61 3.38 -67.83
C VAL A 642 7.60 4.12 -66.95
N LEU A 643 7.36 5.42 -67.26
CA LEU A 643 6.37 6.19 -66.52
C LEU A 643 4.98 5.53 -66.61
N PRO A 644 4.33 5.19 -65.51
CA PRO A 644 3.02 4.49 -65.54
C PRO A 644 1.88 5.29 -66.18
N ARG A 645 2.05 6.60 -66.26
CA ARG A 645 1.13 7.51 -67.01
C ARG A 645 1.83 8.81 -67.40
N PRO A 646 1.31 9.57 -68.37
CA PRO A 646 1.81 10.91 -68.69
C PRO A 646 1.75 11.83 -67.47
N LEU A 647 2.81 12.63 -67.24
CA LEU A 647 2.87 13.60 -66.15
C LEU A 647 1.88 14.74 -66.33
N LYS A 648 1.18 15.10 -65.27
CA LYS A 648 0.24 16.23 -65.22
C LYS A 648 0.81 17.35 -64.34
N THR A 649 0.39 18.57 -64.62
CA THR A 649 0.74 19.72 -63.77
C THR A 649 0.28 19.48 -62.34
N GLY A 650 1.20 19.58 -61.40
CA GLY A 650 1.01 19.32 -59.97
C GLY A 650 1.48 17.95 -59.50
N ASP A 651 1.83 17.03 -60.33
CA ASP A 651 2.43 15.74 -59.93
C ASP A 651 3.72 15.94 -59.16
N THR A 652 3.95 15.08 -58.19
CA THR A 652 5.22 15.04 -57.45
C THR A 652 6.12 14.00 -58.09
N VAL A 653 7.30 14.43 -58.49
CA VAL A 653 8.31 13.60 -59.13
C VAL A 653 9.66 13.70 -58.40
N ILE A 654 10.47 12.67 -58.48
CA ILE A 654 11.87 12.70 -58.04
C ILE A 654 12.75 12.89 -59.25
N ILE A 655 13.69 13.87 -59.18
CA ILE A 655 14.71 14.07 -60.24
C ILE A 655 15.86 13.12 -59.92
N ARG A 656 16.12 12.15 -60.86
CA ARG A 656 17.11 11.08 -60.65
C ARG A 656 18.50 11.59 -60.35
N ASP A 657 18.96 12.58 -61.13
CA ASP A 657 20.34 13.11 -61.05
C ASP A 657 20.69 13.81 -59.73
N ILE A 658 19.69 14.25 -58.98
CA ILE A 658 19.88 15.01 -57.72
C ILE A 658 19.09 14.42 -56.54
N GLY A 659 18.32 13.32 -56.71
CA GLY A 659 17.56 12.64 -55.66
C GLY A 659 16.51 13.53 -54.96
N LYS A 660 16.14 14.70 -55.48
CA LYS A 660 15.20 15.63 -54.84
C LYS A 660 13.81 15.53 -55.44
N SER A 661 12.80 15.65 -54.57
CA SER A 661 11.40 15.75 -54.99
C SER A 661 11.11 17.13 -55.59
N ALA A 662 10.37 17.14 -56.67
CA ALA A 662 9.96 18.36 -57.38
C ALA A 662 8.49 18.26 -57.84
N LYS A 663 7.80 19.39 -57.97
CA LYS A 663 6.44 19.44 -58.54
C LYS A 663 6.49 19.79 -60.04
N VAL A 664 5.75 19.07 -60.84
CA VAL A 664 5.59 19.33 -62.28
C VAL A 664 4.82 20.61 -62.47
N LEU A 665 5.37 21.59 -63.18
CA LEU A 665 4.73 22.86 -63.50
C LEU A 665 4.03 22.85 -64.89
N SER A 666 4.59 22.10 -65.84
CA SER A 666 3.99 21.95 -67.19
C SER A 666 4.25 20.50 -67.69
N PRO A 667 3.32 19.94 -68.52
CA PRO A 667 3.54 18.65 -69.15
C PRO A 667 4.73 18.74 -70.14
N ALA A 668 5.25 17.54 -70.52
CA ALA A 668 6.38 17.43 -71.43
C ALA A 668 6.17 18.19 -72.74
N ASP A 669 7.17 18.94 -73.19
CA ASP A 669 7.23 19.66 -74.47
C ASP A 669 7.54 18.67 -75.64
N LYS A 670 7.50 19.17 -76.88
CA LYS A 670 7.78 18.34 -78.11
C LYS A 670 9.18 17.73 -78.11
N ASN A 671 10.07 18.23 -77.20
CA ASN A 671 11.47 17.76 -77.10
C ASN A 671 11.68 16.88 -75.86
N GLY A 672 10.62 16.44 -75.20
CA GLY A 672 10.67 15.58 -74.03
C GLY A 672 11.19 16.25 -72.68
N ASN A 673 11.17 17.57 -72.58
CA ASN A 673 11.55 18.28 -71.36
C ASN A 673 10.29 18.64 -70.56
N VAL A 674 10.39 18.53 -69.23
CA VAL A 674 9.34 18.84 -68.29
C VAL A 674 9.86 19.96 -67.38
N GLU A 675 9.09 20.99 -67.20
CA GLU A 675 9.41 22.05 -66.22
C GLU A 675 8.92 21.65 -64.83
N VAL A 676 9.91 21.58 -63.90
CA VAL A 676 9.65 21.14 -62.52
C VAL A 676 10.15 22.17 -61.53
N GLN A 677 9.51 22.24 -60.36
CA GLN A 677 9.91 23.09 -59.27
C GLN A 677 10.40 22.24 -58.08
N ALA A 678 11.69 22.36 -57.77
CA ALA A 678 12.33 21.76 -56.60
C ALA A 678 12.57 22.84 -55.54
N GLY A 679 11.74 22.90 -54.51
CA GLY A 679 11.77 23.97 -53.52
C GLY A 679 11.48 25.35 -54.11
N SER A 680 12.42 26.33 -54.06
CA SER A 680 12.30 27.66 -54.68
C SER A 680 12.85 27.75 -56.09
N ILE A 681 13.45 26.72 -56.67
CA ILE A 681 14.13 26.73 -57.96
C ILE A 681 13.25 26.04 -59.01
N LYS A 682 13.03 26.72 -60.14
CA LYS A 682 12.38 26.18 -61.36
C LYS A 682 13.47 25.73 -62.33
N THR A 683 13.38 24.49 -62.80
CA THR A 683 14.32 23.91 -63.74
C THR A 683 13.61 23.05 -64.80
N ARG A 684 14.24 22.85 -65.96
CA ARG A 684 13.74 21.93 -67.00
C ARG A 684 14.57 20.67 -66.96
N VAL A 685 13.89 19.51 -66.86
CA VAL A 685 14.49 18.19 -66.72
C VAL A 685 13.91 17.28 -67.81
N LYS A 686 14.75 16.41 -68.43
CA LYS A 686 14.29 15.44 -69.39
C LYS A 686 13.37 14.42 -68.74
N LEU A 687 12.31 14.01 -69.44
CA LEU A 687 11.31 13.03 -68.97
C LEU A 687 11.92 11.73 -68.46
N ALA A 688 13.03 11.27 -69.08
CA ALA A 688 13.74 10.07 -68.71
C ALA A 688 14.36 10.14 -67.28
N ASN A 689 14.65 11.37 -66.80
CA ASN A 689 15.27 11.62 -65.47
C ASN A 689 14.25 11.89 -64.36
N LEU A 690 12.96 11.68 -64.66
CA LEU A 690 11.89 11.89 -63.69
C LEU A 690 11.23 10.57 -63.29
N ARG A 691 10.95 10.39 -62.01
CA ARG A 691 10.23 9.24 -61.44
C ARG A 691 8.97 9.76 -60.76
N LEU A 692 7.79 9.22 -61.12
CA LEU A 692 6.50 9.61 -60.53
C LEU A 692 6.35 8.97 -59.12
N CYS A 693 6.05 9.78 -58.12
CA CYS A 693 5.69 9.30 -56.79
C CYS A 693 4.19 9.06 -56.71
N GLU A 694 3.74 7.82 -56.87
CA GLU A 694 2.32 7.46 -56.75
C GLU A 694 1.80 7.41 -55.31
N ASN A 695 2.69 7.38 -54.31
CA ASN A 695 2.37 7.31 -52.86
C ASN A 695 2.70 8.57 -52.08
N ALA A 696 2.46 9.76 -52.64
CA ALA A 696 2.28 10.91 -51.80
C ALA A 696 0.89 10.80 -51.16
N PRO A 697 0.76 10.67 -49.82
CA PRO A 697 -0.56 10.76 -49.22
C PRO A 697 -1.16 12.09 -49.68
N LYS A 698 -2.33 12.03 -50.35
CA LYS A 698 -3.15 13.20 -50.54
C LYS A 698 -3.27 13.83 -49.16
N LYS A 699 -2.71 15.01 -48.93
CA LYS A 699 -3.12 15.88 -47.83
C LYS A 699 -4.62 16.05 -48.03
N GLN A 700 -5.39 15.19 -47.33
CA GLN A 700 -6.70 15.58 -46.93
C GLN A 700 -6.47 16.90 -46.19
N GLU A 701 -7.11 17.94 -46.62
CA GLU A 701 -7.31 19.14 -45.83
C GLU A 701 -7.88 18.63 -44.51
N LYS A 702 -7.04 18.48 -43.50
CA LYS A 702 -7.47 18.30 -42.12
C LYS A 702 -8.23 19.57 -41.80
N LYS A 703 -9.55 19.48 -41.76
CA LYS A 703 -10.37 20.31 -40.89
C LYS A 703 -9.60 20.34 -39.58
N SER A 704 -9.27 21.52 -39.18
CA SER A 704 -8.54 21.82 -37.97
C SER A 704 -9.24 21.17 -36.79
N THR A 705 -8.80 19.97 -36.38
CA THR A 705 -9.00 19.53 -35.03
C THR A 705 -8.10 20.40 -34.19
N ALA A 706 -8.71 21.25 -33.39
CA ALA A 706 -8.06 22.08 -32.41
C ALA A 706 -7.08 21.21 -31.61
N LYS A 707 -5.80 21.56 -31.71
CA LYS A 707 -4.80 21.12 -30.74
C LYS A 707 -5.26 21.64 -29.38
N LEU A 708 -5.77 20.74 -28.53
CA LEU A 708 -5.79 20.96 -27.11
C LEU A 708 -4.31 20.99 -26.64
N GLN A 709 -3.73 22.18 -26.67
CA GLN A 709 -2.57 22.49 -25.88
C GLN A 709 -3.05 22.59 -24.44
N VAL A 710 -2.72 21.60 -23.65
CA VAL A 710 -2.72 21.74 -22.19
C VAL A 710 -1.48 22.55 -21.86
N GLU A 711 -1.57 23.88 -21.96
CA GLU A 711 -0.63 24.77 -21.35
C GLU A 711 -0.94 24.87 -19.86
N SER A 712 0.10 24.72 -19.08
CA SER A 712 0.05 24.87 -17.62
C SER A 712 -0.56 26.22 -17.22
N ARG A 713 -1.46 26.21 -16.24
CA ARG A 713 -2.34 27.30 -15.75
C ARG A 713 -1.65 28.54 -15.17
N LEU A 714 -0.42 28.86 -15.54
CA LEU A 714 0.34 29.93 -14.88
C LEU A 714 0.80 31.09 -15.78
N ASN A 715 0.53 31.08 -17.12
CA ASN A 715 0.88 32.19 -17.98
C ASN A 715 -0.09 32.32 -19.18
N MET A 716 -1.37 32.62 -18.93
CA MET A 716 -2.28 33.05 -19.98
C MET A 716 -2.52 34.54 -19.88
N THR A 717 -1.95 35.30 -20.81
CA THR A 717 -2.45 36.64 -21.10
C THR A 717 -3.90 36.51 -21.62
N PRO A 718 -4.88 37.22 -21.05
CA PRO A 718 -6.29 37.10 -21.48
C PRO A 718 -6.41 37.60 -22.93
N SER A 719 -6.96 36.74 -23.81
CA SER A 719 -7.33 37.16 -25.17
C SER A 719 -8.48 38.19 -25.08
N THR A 720 -8.29 39.34 -25.65
CA THR A 720 -9.33 40.39 -25.71
C THR A 720 -10.26 40.26 -26.93
N ARG A 721 -10.11 39.16 -27.70
CA ARG A 721 -10.88 38.96 -28.94
C ARG A 721 -11.34 37.53 -29.11
N LEU A 722 -12.64 37.33 -29.36
CA LEU A 722 -13.30 36.06 -29.62
C LEU A 722 -13.78 36.05 -31.10
N ASP A 723 -13.34 35.09 -31.89
CA ASP A 723 -13.75 34.93 -33.30
C ASP A 723 -14.70 33.75 -33.47
N LEU A 724 -15.95 34.03 -33.83
CA LEU A 724 -17.04 33.06 -33.97
C LEU A 724 -17.42 32.80 -35.43
N ARG A 725 -16.64 33.30 -36.39
CA ARG A 725 -16.96 33.15 -37.83
C ARG A 725 -16.90 31.68 -38.27
N GLY A 726 -17.93 31.22 -38.95
CA GLY A 726 -18.02 29.85 -39.50
C GLY A 726 -18.50 28.81 -38.47
N MET A 727 -18.90 29.22 -37.26
CA MET A 727 -19.52 28.32 -36.27
C MET A 727 -21.03 28.20 -36.49
N THR A 728 -21.65 27.10 -36.02
CA THR A 728 -23.10 26.99 -35.89
C THR A 728 -23.61 27.89 -34.78
N VAL A 729 -24.91 28.19 -34.73
CA VAL A 729 -25.50 29.05 -33.71
C VAL A 729 -25.31 28.45 -32.31
N ASP A 730 -25.48 27.13 -32.19
CA ASP A 730 -25.37 26.43 -30.90
C ASP A 730 -23.91 26.37 -30.41
N ASP A 731 -22.96 26.07 -31.27
CA ASP A 731 -21.53 26.08 -30.93
C ASP A 731 -21.04 27.49 -30.55
N CYS A 732 -21.58 28.52 -31.26
CA CYS A 732 -21.30 29.92 -31.00
C CYS A 732 -21.70 30.33 -29.56
N LEU A 733 -22.88 29.92 -29.11
CA LEU A 733 -23.39 30.27 -27.77
C LEU A 733 -22.60 29.58 -26.67
N ILE A 734 -22.19 28.32 -26.88
CA ILE A 734 -21.34 27.57 -25.92
C ILE A 734 -19.96 28.22 -25.78
N GLU A 735 -19.32 28.59 -26.90
CA GLU A 735 -18.00 29.21 -26.88
C GLU A 735 -18.03 30.63 -26.30
N LEU A 736 -19.14 31.35 -26.52
CA LEU A 736 -19.38 32.68 -25.97
C LEU A 736 -19.52 32.64 -24.44
N ASP A 737 -20.31 31.66 -23.94
CA ASP A 737 -20.52 31.47 -22.52
C ASP A 737 -19.19 31.14 -21.80
N ARG A 738 -18.42 30.23 -22.37
CA ARG A 738 -17.10 29.86 -21.90
C ARG A 738 -16.12 31.04 -21.87
N PHE A 739 -16.15 31.90 -22.88
CA PHE A 739 -15.28 33.06 -22.97
C PHE A 739 -15.63 34.14 -21.94
N ILE A 740 -16.91 34.35 -21.69
CA ILE A 740 -17.41 35.26 -20.63
C ILE A 740 -16.99 34.75 -19.25
N ASP A 741 -17.17 33.44 -18.95
CA ASP A 741 -16.71 32.86 -17.68
C ASP A 741 -15.21 33.00 -17.48
N GLN A 742 -14.43 32.77 -18.53
CA GLN A 742 -12.97 32.97 -18.51
C GLN A 742 -12.61 34.44 -18.32
N GLY A 743 -13.31 35.37 -19.00
CA GLY A 743 -13.09 36.80 -18.87
C GLY A 743 -13.35 37.31 -17.45
N LEU A 744 -14.41 36.85 -16.82
CA LEU A 744 -14.73 37.17 -15.41
C LEU A 744 -13.65 36.67 -14.44
N ARG A 745 -13.12 35.44 -14.63
CA ARG A 745 -12.06 34.88 -13.80
C ARG A 745 -10.72 35.58 -13.96
N THR A 746 -10.47 36.17 -15.15
CA THR A 746 -9.19 36.86 -15.44
C THR A 746 -9.29 38.38 -15.27
N GLY A 747 -10.44 38.91 -14.82
CA GLY A 747 -10.68 40.36 -14.62
C GLY A 747 -10.71 41.17 -15.91
N LEU A 748 -11.14 40.57 -17.02
CA LEU A 748 -11.26 41.24 -18.31
C LEU A 748 -12.47 42.21 -18.28
N ASN A 749 -12.26 43.49 -18.47
CA ASN A 749 -13.31 44.50 -18.45
C ASN A 749 -14.05 44.64 -19.77
N GLU A 750 -13.36 44.47 -20.89
CA GLU A 750 -13.91 44.62 -22.23
C GLU A 750 -13.28 43.65 -23.21
N PHE A 751 -14.08 43.07 -24.13
CA PHE A 751 -13.61 42.22 -25.22
C PHE A 751 -14.44 42.37 -26.48
N THR A 752 -13.89 41.88 -27.58
CA THR A 752 -14.46 42.01 -28.92
C THR A 752 -14.89 40.68 -29.48
N ILE A 753 -16.15 40.55 -29.94
CA ILE A 753 -16.69 39.35 -30.59
C ILE A 753 -16.74 39.58 -32.08
N VAL A 754 -16.13 38.71 -32.89
CA VAL A 754 -16.16 38.76 -34.36
C VAL A 754 -17.09 37.67 -34.86
N HIS A 755 -18.28 38.04 -35.33
CA HIS A 755 -19.30 37.12 -35.92
C HIS A 755 -19.43 37.23 -37.42
N GLY A 756 -18.78 38.22 -38.02
CA GLY A 756 -18.84 38.46 -39.51
C GLY A 756 -20.11 39.14 -39.98
N LYS A 757 -20.11 39.58 -41.24
CA LYS A 757 -21.20 40.29 -41.92
C LYS A 757 -22.18 39.39 -42.72
N GLY A 758 -22.10 38.02 -42.56
CA GLY A 758 -22.87 37.05 -43.32
C GLY A 758 -24.42 37.22 -43.22
N THR A 759 -25.18 36.12 -43.15
CA THR A 759 -26.67 36.14 -43.11
C THR A 759 -27.26 36.82 -41.86
N GLY A 760 -26.42 37.23 -40.89
CA GLY A 760 -26.85 37.89 -39.68
C GLY A 760 -27.38 36.94 -38.59
N ALA A 761 -27.38 35.61 -38.79
CA ALA A 761 -27.86 34.63 -37.84
C ALA A 761 -27.01 34.61 -36.56
N LEU A 762 -25.69 34.57 -36.67
CA LEU A 762 -24.76 34.65 -35.54
C LEU A 762 -24.88 35.98 -34.80
N ARG A 763 -24.96 37.12 -35.51
CA ARG A 763 -25.13 38.43 -34.90
C ARG A 763 -26.43 38.51 -34.04
N SER A 764 -27.52 37.98 -34.57
CA SER A 764 -28.83 37.97 -33.88
C SER A 764 -28.77 37.09 -32.62
N ALA A 765 -28.15 35.90 -32.73
CA ALA A 765 -27.97 34.98 -31.60
C ALA A 765 -27.10 35.58 -30.50
N VAL A 766 -25.92 36.09 -30.86
CA VAL A 766 -24.97 36.76 -29.95
C VAL A 766 -25.64 37.96 -29.24
N THR A 767 -26.34 38.82 -30.00
CA THR A 767 -27.01 40.00 -29.42
C THR A 767 -28.11 39.62 -28.43
N ARG A 768 -28.87 38.56 -28.72
CA ARG A 768 -29.93 38.03 -27.84
C ARG A 768 -29.32 37.45 -26.54
N TYR A 769 -28.25 36.67 -26.67
CA TYR A 769 -27.57 36.09 -25.55
C TYR A 769 -26.93 37.14 -24.61
N LEU A 770 -26.22 38.13 -25.18
CA LEU A 770 -25.61 39.20 -24.43
C LEU A 770 -26.61 40.07 -23.65
N LYS A 771 -27.79 40.30 -24.23
CA LYS A 771 -28.89 41.01 -23.53
C LYS A 771 -29.51 40.22 -22.38
N ALA A 772 -29.48 38.89 -22.45
CA ALA A 772 -29.99 38.00 -21.40
C ALA A 772 -28.98 37.68 -20.32
N SER A 773 -27.68 37.85 -20.60
CA SER A 773 -26.60 37.49 -19.67
C SER A 773 -26.49 38.46 -18.49
N PRO A 774 -26.52 37.98 -17.25
CA PRO A 774 -26.43 38.82 -16.04
C PRO A 774 -25.02 39.42 -15.85
N TYR A 775 -24.00 38.93 -16.53
CA TYR A 775 -22.60 39.30 -16.40
C TYR A 775 -22.17 40.42 -17.36
N VAL A 776 -23.00 40.75 -18.32
CA VAL A 776 -22.73 41.80 -19.32
C VAL A 776 -23.29 43.15 -18.85
N LYS A 777 -22.43 44.16 -18.85
CA LYS A 777 -22.82 45.53 -18.49
C LYS A 777 -23.38 46.27 -19.71
N THR A 778 -22.65 46.26 -20.82
CA THR A 778 -23.09 46.86 -22.08
C THR A 778 -22.58 46.06 -23.27
N SER A 779 -23.34 46.07 -24.38
CA SER A 779 -22.89 45.53 -25.65
C SER A 779 -23.30 46.49 -26.79
N ARG A 780 -22.35 46.76 -27.70
CA ARG A 780 -22.56 47.62 -28.86
C ARG A 780 -21.94 47.03 -30.12
N LEU A 781 -22.46 47.37 -31.27
CA LEU A 781 -21.82 47.07 -32.56
C LEU A 781 -20.56 47.92 -32.73
N GLY A 782 -19.59 47.40 -33.48
CA GLY A 782 -18.37 48.12 -33.81
C GLY A 782 -18.69 49.34 -34.68
N VAL A 783 -17.89 50.40 -34.51
CA VAL A 783 -17.94 51.61 -35.36
C VAL A 783 -16.88 51.52 -36.49
N TYR A 784 -16.86 52.53 -37.38
CA TYR A 784 -15.90 52.59 -38.48
C TYR A 784 -14.47 52.44 -37.95
N GLY A 785 -13.75 51.42 -38.44
CA GLY A 785 -12.39 51.06 -37.95
C GLY A 785 -12.35 49.91 -36.95
N GLU A 786 -13.45 49.54 -36.27
CA GLU A 786 -13.55 48.43 -35.30
C GLU A 786 -14.12 47.15 -35.94
N GLY A 787 -14.53 47.15 -37.20
CA GLY A 787 -15.14 46.01 -37.94
C GLY A 787 -16.63 46.17 -38.23
N GLU A 788 -17.23 47.30 -37.87
CA GLU A 788 -18.62 47.68 -38.17
C GLU A 788 -19.65 46.60 -37.74
N ASP A 789 -20.64 46.30 -38.61
CA ASP A 789 -21.70 45.30 -38.38
C ASP A 789 -21.22 43.84 -38.22
N GLY A 790 -19.95 43.54 -38.45
CA GLY A 790 -19.35 42.23 -38.30
C GLY A 790 -18.81 41.92 -36.91
N VAL A 791 -18.86 42.90 -36.00
CA VAL A 791 -18.22 42.87 -34.69
C VAL A 791 -19.15 43.40 -33.62
N THR A 792 -19.11 42.80 -32.42
CA THR A 792 -19.80 43.31 -31.22
C THR A 792 -18.77 43.50 -30.10
N ILE A 793 -18.76 44.68 -29.50
CA ILE A 793 -17.92 44.99 -28.37
C ILE A 793 -18.74 44.81 -27.08
N VAL A 794 -18.18 44.09 -26.10
CA VAL A 794 -18.88 43.72 -24.86
C VAL A 794 -18.06 44.19 -23.65
N THR A 795 -18.75 44.90 -22.76
CA THR A 795 -18.19 45.28 -21.44
C THR A 795 -18.82 44.42 -20.37
N LEU A 796 -18.02 43.78 -19.54
CA LEU A 796 -18.45 42.97 -18.42
C LEU A 796 -18.72 43.84 -17.17
N LYS A 797 -19.46 43.28 -16.20
CA LYS A 797 -19.78 44.01 -14.92
C LYS A 797 -18.62 43.99 -13.95
#